data_8783591b311bc6eaf515078ab03ea995
#
_entry.id   8783591b311bc6eaf515078ab03ea995
#
_cell.length_a   1.000
_cell.length_b   1.000
_cell.length_c   1.000
_cell.angle_alpha   90.00
_cell.angle_beta   90.00
_cell.angle_gamma   90.00
#
_symmetry.space_group_name_H-M   'P 1'
#
loop_
_entity.id
_entity.type
_entity.pdbx_description
1 polymer ?
#
loop_
_entity_poly.entity_id
_entity_poly.type
_entity_poly.pdbx_seq_one_letter_code
_entity_poly.pdbx_strand_id
1 'polypeptide(L)'
;MGVLEGLHFDNLALRTLPVDTKDGNERRPIPRACYARVKPTSVKNPRLVAASPSALALLDLDMSETDRKEFVEVMSGNMLLPGMDPAAHCYCGHQFGNFAGQLGDGAVIYLGEVINSAGARWEIQLKGAGLTPFSRQADGRKVLRSSIREFLASEALHHLGIATTRAGCITTSDTEVVRDVLYNGNPISERASLVLRIAPTFFRFGSFEIFKKPDTQTGRAGPSYDESRETEKEMLPVMLNHIIKTYFPDIWEDIPVHTDQSVGLRIKAEDRRRNMYLEFYFEVVRRTFQLVAAWQSVGFCHGVLNTDNMSILGLTIDYGPYGFLDRYDPEHVCNHSDDSGMYSYEAQPGRCFWNCEKLAEALAPLLDAGRARAQLDALYAQEYHRTYQRIMRQKLGLLELVDEENDAALVEDLLEVMHKTGADFTNTFRWLAMVELPPTSSHSSGSHPNGEASASPQAEDRASNGTSTSGSGEGAFLERILSSLATPQELAEAAQPRMHPHSLRVLLQFSHNDLLLASMGVTKDMLQQESARLQRSEELKRLDLAAKARADAEAWRGWLRRYRARLQQEVDAGADACRRIATMNGINPRYVLRNWIAQQAIDAAEKGDYNQVHRVLRLLENPYSDDAAVNLDANIGSNGKDVCKREMQYDGPVPQWAKGLCVSCSS
;
A
#
# COMPACT_ATOMS: atom_id res chain seq x y z
N MET A 1 18.43 -25.17 6.96
CA MET A 1 18.49 -23.78 6.50
C MET A 1 19.93 -23.48 6.12
N GLY A 2 20.13 -22.66 5.11
CA GLY A 2 21.44 -22.42 4.53
C GLY A 2 22.19 -21.27 5.21
N VAL A 3 23.47 -21.23 4.90
CA VAL A 3 24.40 -20.19 5.35
C VAL A 3 24.56 -19.13 4.24
N LEU A 4 25.01 -17.95 4.60
CA LEU A 4 25.19 -16.80 3.71
C LEU A 4 26.03 -17.14 2.45
N GLU A 5 27.11 -17.90 2.61
CA GLU A 5 27.99 -18.34 1.53
C GLU A 5 27.36 -19.42 0.62
N GLY A 6 26.24 -19.99 1.02
CA GLY A 6 25.46 -20.96 0.25
C GLY A 6 24.47 -20.35 -0.73
N LEU A 7 24.34 -19.02 -0.78
CA LEU A 7 23.46 -18.37 -1.73
C LEU A 7 23.86 -18.65 -3.17
N HIS A 8 22.95 -19.23 -3.94
CA HIS A 8 23.18 -19.57 -5.34
C HIS A 8 22.71 -18.44 -6.28
N PHE A 9 23.67 -17.68 -6.82
CA PHE A 9 23.41 -16.57 -7.74
C PHE A 9 23.33 -17.04 -9.19
N ASP A 10 22.29 -16.64 -9.92
CA ASP A 10 22.10 -16.93 -11.35
C ASP A 10 22.08 -15.70 -12.25
N ASN A 11 21.78 -14.52 -11.77
CA ASN A 11 21.82 -13.20 -12.45
C ASN A 11 21.29 -13.23 -13.90
N LEU A 12 20.13 -13.86 -14.11
CA LEU A 12 19.56 -14.08 -15.43
C LEU A 12 19.27 -12.74 -16.14
N ALA A 13 18.78 -11.73 -15.41
CA ALA A 13 18.49 -10.42 -15.97
C ALA A 13 19.73 -9.79 -16.61
N LEU A 14 20.87 -9.80 -15.93
CA LEU A 14 22.12 -9.21 -16.46
C LEU A 14 22.76 -10.02 -17.59
N ARG A 15 22.41 -11.30 -17.72
CA ARG A 15 22.90 -12.16 -18.83
C ARG A 15 22.04 -12.08 -20.08
N THR A 16 20.78 -11.67 -19.96
CA THR A 16 19.81 -11.72 -21.06
C THR A 16 19.38 -10.35 -21.53
N LEU A 17 19.47 -9.32 -20.68
CA LEU A 17 19.06 -7.96 -21.00
C LEU A 17 20.28 -7.06 -21.31
N PRO A 18 20.10 -6.03 -22.13
CA PRO A 18 21.17 -5.08 -22.41
C PRO A 18 21.68 -4.39 -21.13
N VAL A 19 22.98 -4.41 -20.94
CA VAL A 19 23.69 -3.76 -19.84
C VAL A 19 24.59 -2.65 -20.42
N ASP A 20 24.66 -1.49 -19.74
CA ASP A 20 25.52 -0.38 -20.14
C ASP A 20 26.98 -0.83 -20.25
N THR A 21 27.65 -0.39 -21.29
CA THR A 21 29.07 -0.73 -21.58
C THR A 21 30.05 0.01 -20.66
N LYS A 22 29.59 1.10 -20.01
CA LYS A 22 30.39 1.89 -19.07
C LYS A 22 30.05 1.52 -17.64
N ASP A 23 30.97 0.92 -16.93
CA ASP A 23 30.87 0.64 -15.50
C ASP A 23 31.05 1.94 -14.67
N GLY A 24 30.48 1.94 -13.45
CA GLY A 24 30.71 2.95 -12.44
C GLY A 24 29.48 3.77 -12.04
N ASN A 25 29.62 4.44 -10.90
CA ASN A 25 28.53 5.10 -10.19
C ASN A 25 28.29 6.56 -10.65
N GLU A 26 29.05 7.05 -11.62
CA GLU A 26 28.94 8.43 -12.11
C GLU A 26 27.57 8.68 -12.72
N ARG A 27 26.97 9.83 -12.39
CA ARG A 27 25.67 10.28 -12.95
C ARG A 27 25.79 10.50 -14.45
N ARG A 28 24.93 9.82 -15.22
CA ARG A 28 24.90 9.94 -16.68
C ARG A 28 23.60 9.42 -17.27
N PRO A 29 23.24 9.80 -18.49
CA PRO A 29 22.24 9.08 -19.28
C PRO A 29 22.71 7.64 -19.55
N ILE A 30 21.78 6.70 -19.54
CA ILE A 30 22.04 5.28 -19.83
C ILE A 30 21.23 4.88 -21.08
N PRO A 31 21.72 5.18 -22.27
CA PRO A 31 21.06 4.79 -23.51
C PRO A 31 21.27 3.30 -23.81
N ARG A 32 20.30 2.69 -24.49
CA ARG A 32 20.38 1.32 -25.03
C ARG A 32 20.70 0.24 -23.98
N ALA A 33 20.27 0.47 -22.72
CA ALA A 33 20.51 -0.49 -21.65
C ALA A 33 19.38 -0.49 -20.62
N CYS A 34 19.15 -1.68 -20.02
CA CYS A 34 18.22 -1.87 -18.91
C CYS A 34 18.93 -1.72 -17.56
N TYR A 35 20.23 -1.97 -17.50
CA TYR A 35 21.04 -1.93 -16.28
C TYR A 35 22.38 -1.23 -16.52
N ALA A 36 22.92 -0.62 -15.46
CA ALA A 36 24.28 -0.13 -15.41
C ALA A 36 25.02 -0.80 -14.24
N ARG A 37 26.23 -1.39 -14.48
CA ARG A 37 27.03 -1.95 -13.39
C ARG A 37 27.56 -0.85 -12.48
N VAL A 38 27.40 -1.07 -11.19
CA VAL A 38 27.77 -0.13 -10.14
C VAL A 38 28.40 -0.89 -8.95
N LYS A 39 28.90 -0.16 -7.97
CA LYS A 39 29.38 -0.78 -6.72
C LYS A 39 28.74 -0.10 -5.52
N PRO A 40 28.31 -0.85 -4.49
CA PRO A 40 27.90 -0.25 -3.24
C PRO A 40 28.99 0.63 -2.65
N THR A 41 28.60 1.75 -2.07
CA THR A 41 29.50 2.64 -1.35
C THR A 41 29.49 2.24 0.12
N SER A 42 30.63 1.91 0.69
CA SER A 42 30.75 1.44 2.07
C SER A 42 30.22 2.44 3.10
N VAL A 43 29.76 1.92 4.23
CA VAL A 43 29.34 2.68 5.41
C VAL A 43 30.24 2.36 6.61
N LYS A 44 30.34 3.28 7.58
CA LYS A 44 31.18 3.13 8.78
C LYS A 44 30.43 2.35 9.87
N ASN A 45 31.10 1.35 10.46
CA ASN A 45 30.60 0.60 11.61
C ASN A 45 29.14 0.14 11.46
N PRO A 46 28.81 -0.69 10.45
CA PRO A 46 27.45 -1.13 10.24
C PRO A 46 26.94 -2.01 11.40
N ARG A 47 25.66 -1.90 11.70
CA ARG A 47 24.98 -2.66 12.75
C ARG A 47 23.62 -3.11 12.23
N LEU A 48 23.22 -4.33 12.59
CA LEU A 48 21.86 -4.81 12.33
C LEU A 48 20.86 -4.08 13.25
N VAL A 49 19.74 -3.67 12.69
CA VAL A 49 18.61 -3.08 13.42
C VAL A 49 17.51 -4.10 13.63
N ALA A 50 17.09 -4.78 12.57
CA ALA A 50 16.09 -5.81 12.59
C ALA A 50 16.18 -6.70 11.34
N ALA A 51 15.65 -7.91 11.43
CA ALA A 51 15.50 -8.84 10.31
C ALA A 51 14.14 -9.53 10.36
N SER A 52 13.59 -9.86 9.19
CA SER A 52 12.34 -10.62 9.05
C SER A 52 12.66 -12.10 8.80
N PRO A 53 12.28 -13.00 9.73
CA PRO A 53 12.52 -14.43 9.56
C PRO A 53 11.88 -14.99 8.28
N SER A 54 10.63 -14.59 8.02
CA SER A 54 9.89 -15.09 6.85
C SER A 54 10.41 -14.54 5.52
N ALA A 55 11.01 -13.34 5.51
CA ALA A 55 11.63 -12.77 4.32
C ALA A 55 13.01 -13.41 4.04
N LEU A 56 13.83 -13.63 5.08
CA LEU A 56 15.12 -14.33 4.92
C LEU A 56 14.95 -15.79 4.49
N ALA A 57 13.89 -16.46 4.94
CA ALA A 57 13.55 -17.83 4.53
C ALA A 57 13.31 -17.96 3.01
N LEU A 58 12.90 -16.89 2.30
CA LEU A 58 12.80 -16.89 0.84
C LEU A 58 14.15 -17.14 0.15
N LEU A 59 15.24 -16.80 0.83
CA LEU A 59 16.62 -17.01 0.38
C LEU A 59 17.26 -18.23 1.02
N ASP A 60 16.51 -19.09 1.73
CA ASP A 60 16.98 -20.21 2.54
C ASP A 60 17.92 -19.82 3.70
N LEU A 61 17.99 -18.54 4.08
CA LEU A 61 18.84 -18.07 5.17
C LEU A 61 18.23 -18.37 6.54
N ASP A 62 19.05 -18.89 7.46
CA ASP A 62 18.68 -19.07 8.86
C ASP A 62 18.85 -17.77 9.65
N MET A 63 17.99 -17.55 10.65
CA MET A 63 18.07 -16.36 11.50
C MET A 63 19.40 -16.27 12.29
N SER A 64 20.06 -17.40 12.58
CA SER A 64 21.37 -17.40 13.22
C SER A 64 22.46 -16.73 12.38
N GLU A 65 22.27 -16.63 11.07
CA GLU A 65 23.18 -15.88 10.20
C GLU A 65 23.23 -14.38 10.55
N THR A 66 22.14 -13.84 11.11
CA THR A 66 22.05 -12.43 11.49
C THR A 66 23.00 -12.05 12.66
N ASP A 67 23.48 -13.03 13.42
CA ASP A 67 24.43 -12.82 14.51
C ASP A 67 25.88 -12.71 14.01
N ARG A 68 26.13 -13.06 12.75
CA ARG A 68 27.45 -13.05 12.12
C ARG A 68 27.82 -11.65 11.65
N LYS A 69 29.08 -11.28 11.86
CA LYS A 69 29.62 -10.01 11.36
C LYS A 69 29.57 -9.92 9.84
N GLU A 70 29.86 -11.03 9.16
CA GLU A 70 29.83 -11.15 7.68
C GLU A 70 28.45 -10.83 7.12
N PHE A 71 27.37 -11.28 7.78
CA PHE A 71 26.01 -10.93 7.39
C PHE A 71 25.81 -9.39 7.39
N VAL A 72 26.22 -8.73 8.45
CA VAL A 72 26.07 -7.27 8.57
C VAL A 72 26.91 -6.55 7.51
N GLU A 73 28.14 -6.99 7.25
CA GLU A 73 29.02 -6.38 6.22
C GLU A 73 28.44 -6.58 4.80
N VAL A 74 27.83 -7.72 4.50
CA VAL A 74 27.17 -7.97 3.21
C VAL A 74 25.89 -7.14 3.08
N MET A 75 25.05 -7.15 4.12
CA MET A 75 23.76 -6.45 4.09
C MET A 75 23.90 -4.92 4.27
N SER A 76 25.11 -4.43 4.48
CA SER A 76 25.45 -3.01 4.42
C SER A 76 26.18 -2.61 3.13
N GLY A 77 26.44 -3.56 2.23
CA GLY A 77 27.16 -3.32 0.98
C GLY A 77 28.67 -3.12 1.16
N ASN A 78 29.21 -3.37 2.34
CA ASN A 78 30.65 -3.28 2.61
C ASN A 78 31.43 -4.47 2.07
N MET A 79 30.75 -5.62 1.92
CA MET A 79 31.33 -6.86 1.38
C MET A 79 30.39 -7.44 0.32
N LEU A 80 30.97 -7.99 -0.72
CA LEU A 80 30.23 -8.72 -1.77
C LEU A 80 30.59 -10.21 -1.68
N LEU A 81 29.58 -11.06 -1.84
CA LEU A 81 29.75 -12.51 -1.95
C LEU A 81 30.13 -12.91 -3.37
N PRO A 82 30.81 -14.05 -3.55
CA PRO A 82 31.00 -14.64 -4.85
C PRO A 82 29.67 -14.88 -5.57
N GLY A 83 29.56 -14.48 -6.84
CA GLY A 83 28.34 -14.59 -7.64
C GLY A 83 27.47 -13.34 -7.63
N MET A 84 27.63 -12.40 -6.71
CA MET A 84 27.00 -11.09 -6.81
C MET A 84 27.54 -10.31 -8.01
N ASP A 85 26.65 -9.66 -8.78
CA ASP A 85 26.99 -8.76 -9.90
C ASP A 85 26.22 -7.44 -9.74
N PRO A 86 26.73 -6.49 -8.92
CA PRO A 86 25.96 -5.31 -8.55
C PRO A 86 25.66 -4.39 -9.73
N ALA A 87 24.37 -4.00 -9.86
CA ALA A 87 23.88 -3.16 -10.93
C ALA A 87 22.76 -2.21 -10.42
N ALA A 88 22.41 -1.21 -11.21
CA ALA A 88 21.27 -0.35 -10.99
C ALA A 88 20.35 -0.40 -12.22
N HIS A 89 19.05 -0.51 -11.99
CA HIS A 89 18.04 -0.65 -13.05
C HIS A 89 17.69 0.72 -13.65
N CYS A 90 17.64 0.78 -15.00
CA CYS A 90 17.23 1.94 -15.77
C CYS A 90 15.71 1.89 -16.02
N TYR A 91 15.00 2.91 -15.61
CA TYR A 91 13.59 3.12 -15.92
C TYR A 91 13.28 4.62 -16.03
N CYS A 92 12.14 4.93 -16.61
CA CYS A 92 11.56 6.27 -16.63
C CYS A 92 10.33 6.30 -15.72
N GLY A 93 9.53 7.35 -15.80
CA GLY A 93 8.26 7.40 -15.12
C GLY A 93 7.49 8.69 -15.36
N HIS A 94 6.18 8.59 -15.17
CA HIS A 94 5.31 9.74 -15.02
C HIS A 94 5.12 10.02 -13.54
N GLN A 95 5.54 11.18 -13.08
CA GLN A 95 5.44 11.66 -11.71
C GLN A 95 4.49 12.86 -11.66
N PHE A 96 3.47 12.82 -10.80
CA PHE A 96 2.40 13.82 -10.76
C PHE A 96 1.81 14.12 -12.15
N GLY A 97 1.56 13.05 -12.94
CA GLY A 97 0.98 13.14 -14.28
C GLY A 97 1.95 13.57 -15.39
N ASN A 98 3.16 14.00 -15.08
CA ASN A 98 4.14 14.50 -16.02
C ASN A 98 5.28 13.51 -16.25
N PHE A 99 5.73 13.37 -17.51
CA PHE A 99 6.86 12.51 -17.81
C PHE A 99 8.17 13.11 -17.27
N ALA A 100 8.82 12.36 -16.39
CA ALA A 100 10.01 12.80 -15.67
C ALA A 100 11.34 12.52 -16.44
N GLY A 101 11.29 11.75 -17.54
CA GLY A 101 12.49 11.27 -18.24
C GLY A 101 13.18 10.14 -17.48
N GLN A 102 14.51 10.02 -17.65
CA GLN A 102 15.29 9.00 -16.94
C GLN A 102 15.22 9.20 -15.42
N LEU A 103 14.77 8.17 -14.71
CA LEU A 103 14.77 8.04 -13.26
C LEU A 103 15.79 6.98 -12.84
N GLY A 104 15.37 5.71 -12.81
CA GLY A 104 16.22 4.58 -12.44
C GLY A 104 16.46 4.44 -10.95
N ASP A 105 17.21 3.42 -10.57
CA ASP A 105 17.57 3.08 -9.19
C ASP A 105 18.59 4.05 -8.61
N GLY A 106 18.14 5.25 -8.22
CA GLY A 106 19.00 6.35 -7.75
C GLY A 106 19.58 6.16 -6.34
N ALA A 107 19.03 5.24 -5.57
CA ALA A 107 19.50 4.90 -4.21
C ALA A 107 19.44 3.39 -3.94
N VAL A 108 19.23 2.59 -4.98
CA VAL A 108 19.09 1.14 -4.89
C VAL A 108 20.15 0.47 -5.75
N ILE A 109 20.72 -0.59 -5.25
CA ILE A 109 21.68 -1.42 -5.98
C ILE A 109 21.19 -2.87 -5.93
N TYR A 110 20.91 -3.41 -7.11
CA TYR A 110 20.73 -4.84 -7.33
C TYR A 110 22.02 -5.55 -6.96
N LEU A 111 21.96 -6.65 -6.21
CA LEU A 111 23.12 -7.47 -5.84
C LEU A 111 23.18 -8.76 -6.65
N GLY A 112 22.03 -9.25 -7.07
CA GLY A 112 21.91 -10.51 -7.83
C GLY A 112 20.52 -11.12 -7.75
N GLU A 113 20.35 -12.22 -8.48
CA GLU A 113 19.18 -13.10 -8.41
C GLU A 113 19.60 -14.41 -7.76
N VAL A 114 18.97 -14.76 -6.64
CA VAL A 114 19.20 -15.99 -5.89
C VAL A 114 18.16 -17.03 -6.30
N ILE A 115 18.61 -18.25 -6.58
CA ILE A 115 17.73 -19.41 -6.74
C ILE A 115 17.73 -20.17 -5.41
N ASN A 116 16.58 -20.26 -4.76
CA ASN A 116 16.46 -20.98 -3.51
C ASN A 116 16.31 -22.49 -3.72
N SER A 117 16.29 -23.27 -2.64
CA SER A 117 16.18 -24.74 -2.66
C SER A 117 14.88 -25.25 -3.29
N ALA A 118 13.84 -24.44 -3.34
CA ALA A 118 12.59 -24.75 -4.04
C ALA A 118 12.64 -24.41 -5.55
N GLY A 119 13.78 -23.92 -6.06
CA GLY A 119 13.93 -23.48 -7.45
C GLY A 119 13.29 -22.11 -7.75
N ALA A 120 12.82 -21.40 -6.75
CA ALA A 120 12.25 -20.07 -6.91
C ALA A 120 13.36 -19.01 -7.03
N ARG A 121 13.16 -18.05 -7.95
CA ARG A 121 14.07 -16.94 -8.24
C ARG A 121 13.69 -15.72 -7.43
N TRP A 122 14.68 -15.11 -6.76
CA TRP A 122 14.53 -13.93 -5.94
C TRP A 122 15.59 -12.88 -6.28
N GLU A 123 15.19 -11.75 -6.80
CA GLU A 123 16.03 -10.58 -6.95
C GLU A 123 16.26 -9.94 -5.59
N ILE A 124 17.52 -9.68 -5.24
CA ILE A 124 17.91 -9.01 -4.00
C ILE A 124 18.55 -7.66 -4.29
N GLN A 125 18.15 -6.66 -3.54
CA GLN A 125 18.60 -5.28 -3.70
C GLN A 125 18.95 -4.67 -2.33
N LEU A 126 19.93 -3.74 -2.32
CA LEU A 126 20.18 -2.87 -1.18
C LEU A 126 19.71 -1.45 -1.48
N LYS A 127 18.72 -0.97 -0.74
CA LYS A 127 18.26 0.42 -0.80
C LYS A 127 19.01 1.27 0.22
N GLY A 128 19.64 2.36 -0.23
CA GLY A 128 20.53 3.20 0.57
C GLY A 128 22.02 2.92 0.34
N ALA A 129 22.37 2.11 -0.65
CA ALA A 129 23.71 1.60 -0.88
C ALA A 129 24.69 2.59 -1.55
N GLY A 130 24.29 3.83 -1.78
CA GLY A 130 25.12 4.88 -2.32
C GLY A 130 24.77 5.31 -3.74
N LEU A 131 25.66 6.09 -4.34
CA LEU A 131 25.45 6.67 -5.66
C LEU A 131 25.33 5.62 -6.77
N THR A 132 24.47 5.93 -7.74
CA THR A 132 24.33 5.22 -9.00
C THR A 132 24.27 6.25 -10.16
N PRO A 133 24.31 5.85 -11.42
CA PRO A 133 24.10 6.77 -12.54
C PRO A 133 22.76 7.53 -12.47
N PHE A 134 21.79 7.00 -11.74
CA PHE A 134 20.43 7.51 -11.63
C PHE A 134 20.18 8.39 -10.40
N SER A 135 21.17 8.66 -9.56
CA SER A 135 20.99 9.39 -8.29
C SER A 135 20.62 10.87 -8.45
N ARG A 136 20.59 11.40 -9.69
CA ARG A 136 20.28 12.81 -9.95
C ARG A 136 21.15 13.74 -9.07
N GLN A 137 20.55 14.53 -8.17
CA GLN A 137 21.29 15.40 -7.24
C GLN A 137 21.43 14.77 -5.83
N ALA A 138 20.81 13.60 -5.58
CA ALA A 138 20.86 12.92 -4.30
C ALA A 138 22.20 12.18 -4.08
N ASP A 139 22.47 11.80 -2.83
CA ASP A 139 23.69 11.08 -2.43
C ASP A 139 23.54 9.54 -2.51
N GLY A 140 22.36 9.04 -2.88
CA GLY A 140 22.06 7.62 -2.96
C GLY A 140 21.94 6.92 -1.60
N ARG A 141 21.87 7.67 -0.50
CA ARG A 141 21.72 7.14 0.85
C ARG A 141 20.29 7.19 1.33
N LYS A 142 19.94 6.28 2.22
CA LYS A 142 18.72 6.29 3.02
C LYS A 142 19.07 6.49 4.49
N VAL A 143 18.06 6.94 5.26
CA VAL A 143 18.23 7.22 6.71
C VAL A 143 17.42 6.25 7.54
N LEU A 144 17.77 6.11 8.81
CA LEU A 144 17.22 5.09 9.71
C LEU A 144 15.67 5.17 9.78
N ARG A 145 15.10 6.36 9.94
CA ARG A 145 13.63 6.54 9.99
C ARG A 145 12.90 6.04 8.73
N SER A 146 13.42 6.35 7.53
CA SER A 146 12.78 5.91 6.29
C SER A 146 12.95 4.42 6.06
N SER A 147 14.09 3.84 6.45
CA SER A 147 14.35 2.41 6.36
C SER A 147 13.47 1.60 7.31
N ILE A 148 13.24 2.06 8.55
CA ILE A 148 12.29 1.43 9.48
C ILE A 148 10.87 1.46 8.90
N ARG A 149 10.45 2.59 8.31
CA ARG A 149 9.13 2.69 7.69
C ARG A 149 8.96 1.69 6.55
N GLU A 150 9.93 1.61 5.64
CA GLU A 150 9.87 0.67 4.50
C GLU A 150 9.85 -0.79 4.98
N PHE A 151 10.72 -1.17 5.90
CA PHE A 151 10.80 -2.51 6.45
C PHE A 151 9.49 -2.94 7.11
N LEU A 152 8.98 -2.14 8.04
CA LEU A 152 7.76 -2.47 8.76
C LEU A 152 6.52 -2.48 7.84
N ALA A 153 6.44 -1.57 6.86
CA ALA A 153 5.32 -1.54 5.92
C ALA A 153 5.29 -2.73 4.97
N SER A 154 6.47 -3.10 4.46
CA SER A 154 6.61 -4.25 3.59
C SER A 154 6.12 -5.52 4.29
N GLU A 155 6.58 -5.78 5.52
CA GLU A 155 6.18 -6.93 6.29
C GLU A 155 4.72 -6.84 6.78
N ALA A 156 4.23 -5.64 7.15
CA ALA A 156 2.83 -5.43 7.49
C ALA A 156 1.89 -5.82 6.34
N LEU A 157 2.14 -5.34 5.12
CA LEU A 157 1.31 -5.67 3.96
C LEU A 157 1.38 -7.16 3.63
N HIS A 158 2.58 -7.78 3.73
CA HIS A 158 2.71 -9.22 3.53
C HIS A 158 1.81 -10.02 4.48
N HIS A 159 1.85 -9.72 5.77
CA HIS A 159 1.07 -10.44 6.78
C HIS A 159 -0.42 -10.08 6.77
N LEU A 160 -0.80 -8.95 6.16
CA LEU A 160 -2.17 -8.63 5.80
C LEU A 160 -2.67 -9.41 4.56
N GLY A 161 -1.80 -10.21 3.91
CA GLY A 161 -2.13 -10.95 2.70
C GLY A 161 -2.12 -10.10 1.43
N ILE A 162 -1.50 -8.93 1.47
CA ILE A 162 -1.41 -7.99 0.33
C ILE A 162 -0.06 -8.18 -0.37
N ALA A 163 -0.11 -8.37 -1.69
CA ALA A 163 1.09 -8.59 -2.50
C ALA A 163 2.06 -7.41 -2.40
N THR A 164 3.31 -7.71 -2.04
CA THR A 164 4.34 -6.70 -1.77
C THR A 164 5.73 -7.25 -1.99
N THR A 165 6.70 -6.37 -2.25
CA THR A 165 8.11 -6.70 -2.08
C THR A 165 8.40 -6.92 -0.60
N ARG A 166 9.37 -7.81 -0.29
CA ARG A 166 9.74 -8.14 1.08
C ARG A 166 10.97 -7.35 1.52
N ALA A 167 11.05 -7.09 2.80
CA ALA A 167 12.24 -6.48 3.42
C ALA A 167 12.92 -7.49 4.34
N GLY A 168 14.11 -7.98 3.93
CA GLY A 168 14.82 -9.03 4.65
C GLY A 168 15.43 -8.54 5.95
N CYS A 169 16.10 -7.37 5.91
CA CYS A 169 16.68 -6.74 7.11
C CYS A 169 16.93 -5.24 6.92
N ILE A 170 17.18 -4.57 8.04
CA ILE A 170 17.70 -3.20 8.08
C ILE A 170 19.07 -3.21 8.74
N THR A 171 20.05 -2.50 8.14
CA THR A 171 21.30 -2.13 8.78
C THR A 171 21.39 -0.61 8.94
N THR A 172 22.01 -0.14 10.03
CA THR A 172 22.36 1.27 10.25
C THR A 172 23.87 1.41 10.43
N SER A 173 24.37 2.64 10.45
CA SER A 173 25.81 2.89 10.49
C SER A 173 26.16 4.19 11.22
N ASP A 174 27.46 4.44 11.42
CA ASP A 174 27.97 5.72 11.88
C ASP A 174 28.30 6.69 10.71
N THR A 175 27.88 6.35 9.51
CA THR A 175 27.90 7.27 8.37
C THR A 175 26.75 8.24 8.51
N GLU A 176 27.04 9.55 8.54
CA GLU A 176 26.04 10.60 8.63
C GLU A 176 25.71 11.16 7.26
N VAL A 177 24.44 11.55 7.09
CA VAL A 177 23.91 12.22 5.91
C VAL A 177 23.02 13.39 6.34
N VAL A 178 23.06 14.47 5.58
CA VAL A 178 22.28 15.68 5.89
C VAL A 178 20.94 15.63 5.14
N ARG A 179 19.85 15.88 5.86
CA ARG A 179 18.48 15.88 5.31
C ARG A 179 17.68 17.08 5.81
N ASP A 180 17.00 17.76 4.90
CA ASP A 180 15.91 18.68 5.25
C ASP A 180 14.60 17.90 5.20
N VAL A 181 14.13 17.45 6.34
CA VAL A 181 13.02 16.48 6.49
C VAL A 181 11.71 17.04 5.94
N LEU A 182 11.44 18.31 6.12
CA LEU A 182 10.19 18.98 5.73
C LEU A 182 10.38 20.02 4.62
N TYR A 183 11.57 20.06 3.99
CA TYR A 183 11.92 21.05 2.95
C TYR A 183 11.71 22.50 3.39
N ASN A 184 11.97 22.79 4.67
CA ASN A 184 11.74 24.09 5.32
C ASN A 184 13.02 24.88 5.60
N GLY A 185 14.17 24.44 5.09
CA GLY A 185 15.46 25.09 5.26
C GLY A 185 16.17 24.72 6.58
N ASN A 186 15.71 23.72 7.31
CA ASN A 186 16.30 23.27 8.58
C ASN A 186 16.90 21.85 8.44
N PRO A 187 18.05 21.69 7.78
CA PRO A 187 18.67 20.38 7.60
C PRO A 187 19.22 19.83 8.93
N ILE A 188 19.07 18.52 9.12
CA ILE A 188 19.60 17.77 10.25
C ILE A 188 20.56 16.68 9.78
N SER A 189 21.50 16.25 10.63
CA SER A 189 22.33 15.08 10.40
C SER A 189 21.60 13.84 10.89
N GLU A 190 21.49 12.82 10.01
CA GLU A 190 20.84 11.55 10.29
C GLU A 190 21.80 10.39 9.95
N ARG A 191 21.62 9.24 10.59
CA ARG A 191 22.42 8.05 10.30
C ARG A 191 22.03 7.41 9.00
N ALA A 192 23.00 7.09 8.14
CA ALA A 192 22.80 6.30 6.96
C ALA A 192 22.40 4.87 7.34
N SER A 193 21.45 4.33 6.59
CA SER A 193 20.92 2.98 6.76
C SER A 193 20.63 2.31 5.42
N LEU A 194 20.52 0.99 5.44
CA LEU A 194 20.22 0.21 4.25
C LEU A 194 19.10 -0.78 4.56
N VAL A 195 18.29 -1.07 3.53
CA VAL A 195 17.26 -2.12 3.56
C VAL A 195 17.59 -3.18 2.52
N LEU A 196 17.65 -4.44 2.96
CA LEU A 196 17.64 -5.58 2.04
C LEU A 196 16.23 -5.77 1.50
N ARG A 197 16.04 -5.56 0.21
CA ARG A 197 14.77 -5.78 -0.51
C ARG A 197 14.81 -7.09 -1.27
N ILE A 198 13.71 -7.83 -1.25
CA ILE A 198 13.57 -9.15 -1.88
C ILE A 198 12.26 -9.18 -2.66
N ALA A 199 12.31 -9.54 -3.92
CA ALA A 199 11.13 -9.78 -4.76
C ALA A 199 11.48 -10.76 -5.89
N PRO A 200 10.51 -11.37 -6.57
CA PRO A 200 10.82 -12.13 -7.78
C PRO A 200 11.51 -11.27 -8.84
N THR A 201 11.05 -10.01 -8.99
CA THR A 201 11.70 -8.95 -9.79
C THR A 201 11.22 -7.57 -9.38
N PHE A 202 12.04 -6.55 -9.66
CA PHE A 202 11.68 -5.14 -9.51
C PHE A 202 11.37 -4.44 -10.84
N PHE A 203 11.07 -5.18 -11.90
CA PHE A 203 10.54 -4.59 -13.12
C PHE A 203 9.23 -3.85 -12.83
N ARG A 204 9.13 -2.64 -13.39
CA ARG A 204 8.02 -1.71 -13.18
C ARG A 204 7.49 -1.18 -14.51
N PHE A 205 6.34 -0.51 -14.51
CA PHE A 205 5.79 0.06 -15.75
C PHE A 205 6.79 1.01 -16.41
N GLY A 206 7.46 1.84 -15.62
CA GLY A 206 8.48 2.76 -16.07
C GLY A 206 9.69 2.11 -16.77
N SER A 207 9.94 0.80 -16.56
CA SER A 207 11.00 0.09 -17.26
C SER A 207 10.79 0.05 -18.78
N PHE A 208 9.54 0.11 -19.24
CA PHE A 208 9.20 0.15 -20.67
C PHE A 208 9.13 1.58 -21.25
N GLU A 209 9.13 2.60 -20.40
CA GLU A 209 9.06 4.01 -20.81
C GLU A 209 10.41 4.59 -21.25
N ILE A 210 11.49 3.81 -21.20
CA ILE A 210 12.85 4.25 -21.59
C ILE A 210 12.96 4.62 -23.08
N PHE A 211 11.99 4.21 -23.92
CA PHE A 211 11.93 4.52 -25.35
C PHE A 211 10.99 5.69 -25.67
N LYS A 212 10.37 6.32 -24.65
CA LYS A 212 9.38 7.37 -24.87
C LYS A 212 9.98 8.57 -25.59
N LYS A 213 9.31 8.99 -26.67
CA LYS A 213 9.67 10.20 -27.42
C LYS A 213 9.57 11.46 -26.54
N PRO A 214 10.20 12.58 -26.94
CA PRO A 214 10.08 13.83 -26.21
C PRO A 214 8.63 14.17 -25.89
N ASP A 215 8.37 14.35 -24.60
CA ASP A 215 7.06 14.70 -24.09
C ASP A 215 6.73 16.15 -24.43
N THR A 216 5.50 16.40 -24.88
CA THR A 216 5.10 17.72 -25.38
C THR A 216 5.01 18.79 -24.29
N GLN A 217 4.82 18.41 -23.03
CA GLN A 217 4.73 19.35 -21.91
C GLN A 217 6.09 19.59 -21.26
N THR A 218 6.87 18.53 -21.04
CA THR A 218 8.12 18.61 -20.29
C THR A 218 9.36 18.69 -21.18
N GLY A 219 9.26 18.36 -22.46
CA GLY A 219 10.37 18.25 -23.42
C GLY A 219 11.31 17.08 -23.12
N ARG A 220 11.07 16.27 -22.08
CA ARG A 220 11.93 15.16 -21.67
C ARG A 220 11.66 13.93 -22.52
N ALA A 221 12.71 13.19 -22.86
CA ALA A 221 12.65 11.92 -23.58
C ALA A 221 13.18 10.78 -22.71
N GLY A 222 12.85 9.55 -23.08
CA GLY A 222 13.50 8.37 -22.53
C GLY A 222 14.96 8.29 -22.99
N PRO A 223 15.87 7.73 -22.19
CA PRO A 223 17.30 7.67 -22.51
C PRO A 223 17.62 6.80 -23.73
N SER A 224 16.74 5.87 -24.07
CA SER A 224 16.88 4.97 -25.23
C SER A 224 15.99 5.36 -26.42
N TYR A 225 15.44 6.57 -26.40
CA TYR A 225 14.70 7.10 -27.55
C TYR A 225 15.65 7.47 -28.68
N ASP A 226 15.32 7.06 -29.89
CA ASP A 226 15.87 7.56 -31.14
C ASP A 226 14.75 7.79 -32.17
N GLU A 227 14.92 8.74 -33.09
CA GLU A 227 13.87 9.08 -34.07
C GLU A 227 13.54 7.94 -35.02
N SER A 228 14.51 7.06 -35.32
CA SER A 228 14.32 5.88 -36.18
C SER A 228 13.55 4.74 -35.47
N ARG A 229 13.47 4.78 -34.14
CA ARG A 229 12.92 3.74 -33.26
C ARG A 229 13.61 2.37 -33.42
N GLU A 230 14.82 2.31 -33.91
CA GLU A 230 15.56 1.06 -34.07
C GLU A 230 15.92 0.47 -32.71
N THR A 231 16.35 1.29 -31.75
CA THR A 231 16.64 0.85 -30.37
C THR A 231 15.42 0.19 -29.71
N GLU A 232 14.25 0.80 -29.87
CA GLU A 232 13.00 0.24 -29.33
C GLU A 232 12.64 -1.09 -30.00
N LYS A 233 12.73 -1.17 -31.33
CA LYS A 233 12.46 -2.41 -32.08
C LYS A 233 13.38 -3.56 -31.70
N GLU A 234 14.63 -3.25 -31.35
CA GLU A 234 15.61 -4.24 -30.91
C GLU A 234 15.40 -4.67 -29.45
N MET A 235 15.26 -3.70 -28.54
CA MET A 235 15.30 -3.97 -27.11
C MET A 235 13.96 -4.37 -26.53
N LEU A 236 12.84 -3.73 -26.91
CA LEU A 236 11.54 -3.97 -26.29
C LEU A 236 11.08 -5.44 -26.40
N PRO A 237 11.23 -6.13 -27.56
CA PRO A 237 10.93 -7.56 -27.64
C PRO A 237 11.81 -8.42 -26.74
N VAL A 238 13.10 -8.08 -26.59
CA VAL A 238 14.02 -8.80 -25.70
C VAL A 238 13.57 -8.67 -24.26
N MET A 239 13.20 -7.46 -23.83
CA MET A 239 12.68 -7.19 -22.49
C MET A 239 11.39 -7.97 -22.21
N LEU A 240 10.40 -7.91 -23.11
CA LEU A 240 9.12 -8.60 -22.92
C LEU A 240 9.29 -10.12 -22.93
N ASN A 241 10.09 -10.67 -23.84
CA ASN A 241 10.35 -12.11 -23.90
C ASN A 241 11.04 -12.61 -22.62
N HIS A 242 12.04 -11.87 -22.11
CA HIS A 242 12.69 -12.19 -20.84
C HIS A 242 11.67 -12.22 -19.69
N ILE A 243 10.85 -11.16 -19.58
CA ILE A 243 9.87 -10.99 -18.50
C ILE A 243 8.79 -12.08 -18.56
N ILE A 244 8.19 -12.30 -19.73
CA ILE A 244 7.09 -13.24 -19.89
C ILE A 244 7.60 -14.67 -19.63
N LYS A 245 8.72 -15.04 -20.23
CA LYS A 245 9.31 -16.37 -20.05
C LYS A 245 9.69 -16.66 -18.60
N THR A 246 10.18 -15.65 -17.87
CA THR A 246 10.69 -15.83 -16.52
C THR A 246 9.60 -15.75 -15.45
N TYR A 247 8.66 -14.80 -15.58
CA TYR A 247 7.72 -14.45 -14.52
C TYR A 247 6.25 -14.74 -14.85
N PHE A 248 5.95 -15.09 -16.13
CA PHE A 248 4.61 -15.43 -16.61
C PHE A 248 4.67 -16.69 -17.49
N PRO A 249 5.22 -17.81 -16.97
CA PRO A 249 5.47 -19.00 -17.79
C PRO A 249 4.19 -19.58 -18.40
N ASP A 250 3.04 -19.41 -17.76
CA ASP A 250 1.74 -19.86 -18.26
C ASP A 250 1.28 -19.10 -19.52
N ILE A 251 1.81 -17.89 -19.73
CA ILE A 251 1.53 -17.05 -20.90
C ILE A 251 2.56 -17.27 -22.00
N TRP A 252 3.77 -17.73 -21.61
CA TRP A 252 4.86 -17.89 -22.56
C TRP A 252 4.58 -18.92 -23.62
N GLU A 253 4.72 -18.52 -24.88
CA GLU A 253 4.72 -19.43 -26.04
C GLU A 253 6.09 -19.37 -26.74
N ASP A 254 6.68 -20.53 -27.00
CA ASP A 254 7.92 -20.61 -27.78
C ASP A 254 7.58 -20.52 -29.28
N ILE A 255 7.55 -19.30 -29.79
CA ILE A 255 7.19 -18.97 -31.17
C ILE A 255 8.47 -18.90 -32.01
N PRO A 256 8.70 -19.86 -32.95
CA PRO A 256 9.92 -19.91 -33.74
C PRO A 256 10.13 -18.62 -34.55
N VAL A 257 11.39 -18.17 -34.62
CA VAL A 257 11.80 -17.14 -35.56
C VAL A 257 11.99 -17.81 -36.94
N HIS A 258 11.00 -17.67 -37.82
CA HIS A 258 11.06 -18.24 -39.15
C HIS A 258 11.91 -17.36 -40.05
N THR A 259 13.14 -17.76 -40.34
CA THR A 259 14.07 -17.04 -41.20
C THR A 259 13.86 -17.31 -42.69
N ASP A 260 13.16 -18.43 -43.07
CA ASP A 260 13.11 -18.92 -44.46
C ASP A 260 11.73 -19.44 -44.94
N GLN A 261 10.60 -18.90 -44.37
CA GLN A 261 9.29 -19.43 -44.68
C GLN A 261 8.35 -18.43 -45.38
N SER A 262 7.28 -18.95 -45.97
CA SER A 262 6.26 -18.17 -46.69
C SER A 262 5.71 -17.01 -45.85
N VAL A 263 5.34 -15.91 -46.50
CA VAL A 263 4.77 -14.70 -45.88
C VAL A 263 3.61 -15.02 -44.92
N GLY A 264 2.74 -15.99 -45.28
CA GLY A 264 1.62 -16.37 -44.45
C GLY A 264 1.98 -17.03 -43.11
N LEU A 265 3.12 -17.72 -43.01
CA LEU A 265 3.58 -18.31 -41.72
C LEU A 265 4.22 -17.24 -40.84
N ARG A 266 4.90 -16.24 -41.43
CA ARG A 266 5.42 -15.08 -40.67
C ARG A 266 4.30 -14.27 -40.07
N ILE A 267 3.24 -13.95 -40.81
CA ILE A 267 2.06 -13.24 -40.33
C ILE A 267 1.44 -13.97 -39.14
N LYS A 268 1.22 -15.29 -39.24
CA LYS A 268 0.67 -16.08 -38.14
C LYS A 268 1.57 -16.08 -36.88
N ALA A 269 2.88 -16.12 -37.04
CA ALA A 269 3.82 -16.05 -35.92
C ALA A 269 3.82 -14.67 -35.27
N GLU A 270 3.72 -13.62 -36.06
CA GLU A 270 3.59 -12.23 -35.55
C GLU A 270 2.30 -12.00 -34.78
N ASP A 271 1.18 -12.46 -35.30
CA ASP A 271 -0.13 -12.39 -34.62
C ASP A 271 -0.13 -13.16 -33.30
N ARG A 272 0.49 -14.36 -33.24
CA ARG A 272 0.66 -15.11 -32.00
C ARG A 272 1.50 -14.36 -30.97
N ARG A 273 2.62 -13.73 -31.38
CA ARG A 273 3.44 -12.90 -30.47
C ARG A 273 2.66 -11.70 -29.94
N ARG A 274 1.93 -10.99 -30.81
CA ARG A 274 1.08 -9.85 -30.40
C ARG A 274 0.01 -10.27 -29.42
N ASN A 275 -0.61 -11.44 -29.60
CA ASN A 275 -1.58 -11.98 -28.64
C ASN A 275 -0.92 -12.34 -27.33
N MET A 276 0.24 -12.99 -27.32
CA MET A 276 1.01 -13.30 -26.10
C MET A 276 1.35 -12.03 -25.31
N TYR A 277 1.81 -10.96 -25.98
CA TYR A 277 2.11 -9.68 -25.33
C TYR A 277 0.84 -8.99 -24.81
N LEU A 278 -0.28 -9.16 -25.49
CA LEU A 278 -1.56 -8.63 -25.05
C LEU A 278 -2.08 -9.37 -23.81
N GLU A 279 -1.96 -10.70 -23.76
CA GLU A 279 -2.31 -11.50 -22.57
C GLU A 279 -1.42 -11.14 -21.37
N PHE A 280 -0.14 -10.92 -21.60
CA PHE A 280 0.78 -10.39 -20.55
C PHE A 280 0.27 -9.06 -20.02
N TYR A 281 -0.09 -8.11 -20.90
CA TYR A 281 -0.63 -6.81 -20.49
C TYR A 281 -1.90 -6.99 -19.66
N PHE A 282 -2.82 -7.85 -20.09
CA PHE A 282 -4.06 -8.09 -19.34
C PHE A 282 -3.80 -8.71 -17.96
N GLU A 283 -2.82 -9.60 -17.84
CA GLU A 283 -2.46 -10.20 -16.57
C GLU A 283 -1.85 -9.15 -15.61
N VAL A 284 -0.99 -8.27 -16.11
CA VAL A 284 -0.45 -7.14 -15.31
C VAL A 284 -1.58 -6.24 -14.82
N VAL A 285 -2.55 -5.92 -15.69
CA VAL A 285 -3.73 -5.11 -15.34
C VAL A 285 -4.57 -5.78 -14.27
N ARG A 286 -4.87 -7.10 -14.41
CA ARG A 286 -5.62 -7.86 -13.40
C ARG A 286 -4.95 -7.78 -12.03
N ARG A 287 -3.67 -8.12 -11.94
CA ARG A 287 -2.89 -8.08 -10.69
C ARG A 287 -2.88 -6.69 -10.08
N THR A 288 -2.76 -5.66 -10.90
CA THR A 288 -2.77 -4.26 -10.45
C THR A 288 -4.12 -3.91 -9.82
N PHE A 289 -5.24 -4.23 -10.44
CA PHE A 289 -6.55 -3.89 -9.92
C PHE A 289 -6.93 -4.70 -8.67
N GLN A 290 -6.53 -5.97 -8.60
CA GLN A 290 -6.67 -6.78 -7.39
C GLN A 290 -5.86 -6.21 -6.22
N LEU A 291 -4.62 -5.75 -6.49
CA LEU A 291 -3.77 -5.10 -5.50
C LEU A 291 -4.40 -3.83 -4.95
N VAL A 292 -4.91 -2.97 -5.83
CA VAL A 292 -5.55 -1.71 -5.43
C VAL A 292 -6.81 -1.95 -4.61
N ALA A 293 -7.61 -2.95 -4.98
CA ALA A 293 -8.78 -3.36 -4.18
C ALA A 293 -8.39 -3.81 -2.77
N ALA A 294 -7.27 -4.53 -2.65
CA ALA A 294 -6.74 -4.93 -1.35
C ALA A 294 -6.25 -3.73 -0.53
N TRP A 295 -5.54 -2.75 -1.12
CA TRP A 295 -5.16 -1.50 -0.42
C TRP A 295 -6.38 -0.75 0.12
N GLN A 296 -7.40 -0.57 -0.72
CA GLN A 296 -8.63 0.11 -0.34
C GLN A 296 -9.34 -0.62 0.83
N SER A 297 -9.28 -1.93 0.86
CA SER A 297 -9.97 -2.72 1.88
C SER A 297 -9.36 -2.61 3.28
N VAL A 298 -8.07 -2.25 3.39
CA VAL A 298 -7.36 -2.10 4.67
C VAL A 298 -7.03 -0.65 5.03
N GLY A 299 -7.47 0.31 4.22
CA GLY A 299 -7.20 1.73 4.45
C GLY A 299 -5.75 2.14 4.19
N PHE A 300 -5.04 1.43 3.30
CA PHE A 300 -3.67 1.77 2.91
C PHE A 300 -3.66 2.84 1.82
N CYS A 301 -2.94 3.93 2.05
CA CYS A 301 -2.67 4.99 1.08
C CYS A 301 -1.18 4.97 0.70
N HIS A 302 -0.89 4.71 -0.57
CA HIS A 302 0.49 4.59 -1.07
C HIS A 302 1.21 5.95 -1.16
N GLY A 303 0.50 6.99 -1.58
CA GLY A 303 0.96 8.38 -1.61
C GLY A 303 1.86 8.79 -2.79
N VAL A 304 2.33 7.85 -3.62
CA VAL A 304 3.18 8.13 -4.80
C VAL A 304 2.93 7.12 -5.93
N LEU A 305 1.71 7.09 -6.46
CA LEU A 305 1.30 6.16 -7.52
C LEU A 305 1.74 6.66 -8.91
N ASN A 306 3.05 6.79 -9.07
CA ASN A 306 3.72 7.06 -10.33
C ASN A 306 3.88 5.76 -11.15
N THR A 307 4.13 5.84 -12.46
CA THR A 307 4.42 4.64 -13.28
C THR A 307 5.71 3.94 -12.90
N ASP A 308 6.66 4.66 -12.32
CA ASP A 308 7.90 4.11 -11.74
C ASP A 308 7.69 3.39 -10.39
N ASN A 309 6.49 3.48 -9.81
CA ASN A 309 6.12 2.77 -8.57
C ASN A 309 5.02 1.71 -8.79
N MET A 310 4.88 1.22 -10.03
CA MET A 310 3.93 0.18 -10.40
C MET A 310 4.68 -1.09 -10.83
N SER A 311 4.57 -2.16 -10.04
CA SER A 311 5.17 -3.45 -10.35
C SER A 311 4.40 -4.18 -11.45
N ILE A 312 5.12 -4.83 -12.38
CA ILE A 312 4.50 -5.73 -13.38
C ILE A 312 3.90 -6.99 -12.74
N LEU A 313 4.30 -7.33 -11.53
CA LEU A 313 3.78 -8.48 -10.79
C LEU A 313 2.59 -8.14 -9.89
N GLY A 314 2.14 -6.88 -9.86
CA GLY A 314 1.11 -6.42 -8.94
C GLY A 314 1.58 -6.44 -7.48
N LEU A 315 2.85 -6.11 -7.24
CA LEU A 315 3.41 -5.98 -5.89
C LEU A 315 3.41 -4.52 -5.46
N THR A 316 3.15 -4.27 -4.18
CA THR A 316 3.42 -2.95 -3.58
C THR A 316 4.93 -2.74 -3.52
N ILE A 317 5.43 -1.64 -4.07
CA ILE A 317 6.86 -1.29 -4.12
C ILE A 317 7.08 0.16 -3.68
N ASP A 318 8.31 0.47 -3.26
CA ASP A 318 8.79 1.84 -3.01
C ASP A 318 7.99 2.61 -1.94
N TYR A 319 8.09 2.12 -0.71
CA TYR A 319 7.49 2.73 0.46
C TYR A 319 8.14 4.07 0.81
N GLY A 320 7.49 5.16 0.40
CA GLY A 320 7.85 6.53 0.72
C GLY A 320 6.90 7.12 1.77
N PRO A 321 6.10 8.14 1.42
CA PRO A 321 5.18 8.81 2.34
C PRO A 321 3.84 8.08 2.51
N TYR A 322 3.81 6.75 2.46
CA TYR A 322 2.61 5.95 2.66
C TYR A 322 1.99 6.15 4.05
N GLY A 323 0.73 5.76 4.21
CA GLY A 323 0.06 5.70 5.52
C GLY A 323 -1.12 4.74 5.52
N PHE A 324 -1.53 4.29 6.71
CA PHE A 324 -2.83 3.67 6.93
C PHE A 324 -3.77 4.72 7.51
N LEU A 325 -5.04 4.69 7.09
CA LEU A 325 -6.06 5.60 7.60
C LEU A 325 -6.25 5.40 9.11
N ASP A 326 -6.09 6.45 9.89
CA ASP A 326 -6.49 6.47 11.29
C ASP A 326 -8.02 6.60 11.39
N ARG A 327 -8.60 7.56 10.68
CA ARG A 327 -10.04 7.74 10.49
C ARG A 327 -10.38 7.61 9.02
N TYR A 328 -11.58 7.17 8.70
CA TYR A 328 -11.98 7.12 7.30
C TYR A 328 -12.14 8.54 6.74
N ASP A 329 -11.29 8.87 5.81
CA ASP A 329 -11.33 10.09 5.02
C ASP A 329 -10.97 9.73 3.56
N PRO A 330 -11.95 9.79 2.63
CA PRO A 330 -11.69 9.49 1.22
C PRO A 330 -10.66 10.42 0.60
N GLU A 331 -10.63 11.68 1.02
CA GLU A 331 -9.68 12.68 0.53
C GLU A 331 -8.31 12.65 1.24
N HIS A 332 -8.05 11.66 2.10
CA HIS A 332 -6.79 11.58 2.85
C HIS A 332 -5.58 11.57 1.92
N VAL A 333 -4.63 12.47 2.16
CA VAL A 333 -3.33 12.56 1.49
C VAL A 333 -2.25 12.28 2.52
N CYS A 334 -1.52 11.19 2.34
CA CYS A 334 -0.42 10.82 3.24
C CYS A 334 0.93 11.47 2.86
N ASN A 335 1.04 12.02 1.65
CA ASN A 335 2.23 12.63 1.11
C ASN A 335 2.20 14.16 1.29
N HIS A 336 3.01 14.69 2.19
CA HIS A 336 3.08 16.14 2.45
C HIS A 336 3.44 16.98 1.21
N SER A 337 4.06 16.37 0.19
CA SER A 337 4.42 17.06 -1.07
C SER A 337 3.31 17.02 -2.13
N ASP A 338 2.15 16.41 -1.83
CA ASP A 338 1.01 16.32 -2.74
C ASP A 338 -0.06 17.37 -2.40
N ASP A 339 0.23 18.62 -2.75
CA ASP A 339 -0.70 19.74 -2.53
C ASP A 339 -1.99 19.62 -3.36
N SER A 340 -1.94 18.84 -4.44
CA SER A 340 -3.09 18.64 -5.33
C SER A 340 -4.06 17.54 -4.88
N GLY A 341 -3.61 16.65 -4.00
CA GLY A 341 -4.35 15.44 -3.64
C GLY A 341 -4.45 14.42 -4.76
N MET A 342 -3.53 14.46 -5.71
CA MET A 342 -3.49 13.54 -6.85
C MET A 342 -3.42 12.07 -6.42
N TYR A 343 -2.76 11.80 -5.31
CA TYR A 343 -2.59 10.48 -4.72
C TYR A 343 -3.38 10.31 -3.43
N SER A 344 -4.54 11.00 -3.31
CA SER A 344 -5.46 10.77 -2.19
C SER A 344 -5.93 9.32 -2.16
N TYR A 345 -6.42 8.88 -1.01
CA TYR A 345 -6.88 7.50 -0.82
C TYR A 345 -7.94 7.08 -1.84
N GLU A 346 -8.97 7.90 -2.05
CA GLU A 346 -10.03 7.62 -3.03
C GLU A 346 -9.56 7.68 -4.49
N ALA A 347 -8.49 8.45 -4.77
CA ALA A 347 -7.95 8.58 -6.13
C ALA A 347 -7.12 7.37 -6.57
N GLN A 348 -6.70 6.49 -5.66
CA GLN A 348 -5.78 5.39 -5.96
C GLN A 348 -6.27 4.47 -7.11
N PRO A 349 -7.54 4.01 -7.16
CA PRO A 349 -8.02 3.18 -8.26
C PRO A 349 -7.91 3.87 -9.61
N GLY A 350 -8.35 5.13 -9.70
CA GLY A 350 -8.27 5.92 -10.94
C GLY A 350 -6.83 6.21 -11.38
N ARG A 351 -5.91 6.41 -10.42
CA ARG A 351 -4.48 6.58 -10.73
C ARG A 351 -3.83 5.31 -11.26
N CYS A 352 -4.15 4.17 -10.68
CA CYS A 352 -3.67 2.89 -11.18
C CYS A 352 -4.27 2.54 -12.55
N PHE A 353 -5.53 2.90 -12.81
CA PHE A 353 -6.13 2.81 -14.14
C PHE A 353 -5.33 3.63 -15.17
N TRP A 354 -5.07 4.89 -14.87
CA TRP A 354 -4.26 5.76 -15.72
C TRP A 354 -2.83 5.22 -15.93
N ASN A 355 -2.21 4.64 -14.91
CA ASN A 355 -0.91 4.01 -15.03
C ASN A 355 -0.95 2.80 -15.98
N CYS A 356 -2.03 2.01 -15.97
CA CYS A 356 -2.24 0.92 -16.92
C CYS A 356 -2.38 1.44 -18.37
N GLU A 357 -3.03 2.60 -18.59
CA GLU A 357 -3.03 3.26 -19.90
C GLU A 357 -1.61 3.62 -20.36
N LYS A 358 -0.77 4.17 -19.45
CA LYS A 358 0.63 4.49 -19.77
C LYS A 358 1.46 3.26 -20.09
N LEU A 359 1.21 2.14 -19.41
CA LEU A 359 1.83 0.86 -19.77
C LEU A 359 1.42 0.42 -21.19
N ALA A 360 0.12 0.49 -21.53
CA ALA A 360 -0.34 0.18 -22.88
C ALA A 360 0.32 1.07 -23.94
N GLU A 361 0.47 2.38 -23.67
CA GLU A 361 1.19 3.31 -24.54
C GLU A 361 2.66 2.91 -24.75
N ALA A 362 3.35 2.49 -23.67
CA ALA A 362 4.75 2.07 -23.74
C ALA A 362 4.93 0.75 -24.51
N LEU A 363 3.93 -0.15 -24.47
CA LEU A 363 3.96 -1.45 -25.15
C LEU A 363 3.31 -1.42 -26.54
N ALA A 364 2.70 -0.30 -26.95
CA ALA A 364 1.98 -0.15 -28.22
C ALA A 364 2.73 -0.62 -29.48
N PRO A 365 4.08 -0.56 -29.58
CA PRO A 365 4.79 -1.10 -30.74
C PRO A 365 4.63 -2.61 -30.94
N LEU A 366 4.36 -3.36 -29.89
CA LEU A 366 4.36 -4.83 -29.91
C LEU A 366 2.99 -5.47 -29.67
N LEU A 367 2.00 -4.73 -29.12
CA LEU A 367 0.67 -5.23 -28.87
C LEU A 367 -0.40 -4.45 -29.67
N ASP A 368 -1.61 -4.96 -29.69
CA ASP A 368 -2.76 -4.24 -30.26
C ASP A 368 -3.27 -3.23 -29.21
N ALA A 369 -2.85 -1.98 -29.36
CA ALA A 369 -3.20 -0.89 -28.45
C ALA A 369 -4.73 -0.60 -28.44
N GLY A 370 -5.43 -0.84 -29.57
CA GLY A 370 -6.87 -0.69 -29.66
C GLY A 370 -7.59 -1.71 -28.79
N ARG A 371 -7.21 -2.98 -28.89
CA ARG A 371 -7.72 -4.06 -28.03
C ARG A 371 -7.33 -3.86 -26.55
N ALA A 372 -6.11 -3.44 -26.28
CA ALA A 372 -5.66 -3.15 -24.91
C ALA A 372 -6.56 -2.10 -24.26
N ARG A 373 -6.83 -0.99 -24.94
CA ARG A 373 -7.68 0.07 -24.44
C ARG A 373 -9.16 -0.37 -24.31
N ALA A 374 -9.70 -1.06 -25.30
CA ALA A 374 -11.09 -1.51 -25.28
C ALA A 374 -11.42 -2.49 -24.15
N GLN A 375 -10.41 -3.25 -23.66
CA GLN A 375 -10.56 -4.20 -22.55
C GLN A 375 -10.29 -3.60 -21.17
N LEU A 376 -9.65 -2.44 -21.09
CA LEU A 376 -9.19 -1.87 -19.80
C LEU A 376 -10.37 -1.53 -18.87
N ASP A 377 -11.43 -0.91 -19.39
CA ASP A 377 -12.65 -0.59 -18.62
C ASP A 377 -13.33 -1.86 -18.10
N ALA A 378 -13.44 -2.90 -18.96
CA ALA A 378 -14.03 -4.18 -18.58
C ALA A 378 -13.21 -4.88 -17.49
N LEU A 379 -11.87 -4.88 -17.60
CA LEU A 379 -10.98 -5.44 -16.61
C LEU A 379 -11.05 -4.65 -15.28
N TYR A 380 -11.17 -3.31 -15.33
CA TYR A 380 -11.36 -2.50 -14.15
C TYR A 380 -12.64 -2.87 -13.40
N ALA A 381 -13.76 -2.91 -14.12
CA ALA A 381 -15.03 -3.30 -13.53
C ALA A 381 -14.99 -4.74 -12.98
N GLN A 382 -14.38 -5.66 -13.72
CA GLN A 382 -14.33 -7.07 -13.34
C GLN A 382 -13.35 -7.35 -12.18
N GLU A 383 -12.15 -6.80 -12.21
CA GLU A 383 -11.10 -7.16 -11.27
C GLU A 383 -11.09 -6.26 -10.03
N TYR A 384 -11.23 -4.93 -10.21
CA TYR A 384 -11.27 -4.02 -9.08
C TYR A 384 -12.60 -4.12 -8.32
N HIS A 385 -13.72 -3.84 -8.98
CA HIS A 385 -15.02 -3.78 -8.29
C HIS A 385 -15.41 -5.12 -7.69
N ARG A 386 -15.29 -6.24 -8.43
CA ARG A 386 -15.64 -7.56 -7.87
C ARG A 386 -14.73 -7.94 -6.70
N THR A 387 -13.42 -7.69 -6.81
CA THR A 387 -12.48 -8.00 -5.72
C THR A 387 -12.79 -7.16 -4.50
N TYR A 388 -12.99 -5.85 -4.66
CA TYR A 388 -13.33 -4.93 -3.58
C TYR A 388 -14.66 -5.32 -2.92
N GLN A 389 -15.71 -5.53 -3.69
CA GLN A 389 -17.02 -5.94 -3.20
C GLN A 389 -16.94 -7.25 -2.41
N ARG A 390 -16.27 -8.28 -2.95
CA ARG A 390 -16.06 -9.55 -2.28
C ARG A 390 -15.37 -9.38 -0.92
N ILE A 391 -14.30 -8.58 -0.86
CA ILE A 391 -13.58 -8.32 0.38
C ILE A 391 -14.48 -7.56 1.37
N MET A 392 -15.18 -6.52 0.92
CA MET A 392 -16.03 -5.72 1.80
C MET A 392 -17.21 -6.53 2.36
N ARG A 393 -17.82 -7.42 1.56
CA ARG A 393 -18.84 -8.36 2.07
C ARG A 393 -18.29 -9.28 3.16
N GLN A 394 -17.11 -9.86 2.97
CA GLN A 394 -16.45 -10.68 3.99
C GLN A 394 -16.16 -9.87 5.26
N LYS A 395 -15.73 -8.61 5.12
CA LYS A 395 -15.50 -7.69 6.25
C LYS A 395 -16.78 -7.40 7.04
N LEU A 396 -17.92 -7.37 6.36
CA LEU A 396 -19.25 -7.21 6.98
C LEU A 396 -19.85 -8.55 7.44
N GLY A 397 -19.24 -9.69 7.15
CA GLY A 397 -19.78 -11.01 7.49
C GLY A 397 -21.01 -11.41 6.67
N LEU A 398 -21.11 -10.94 5.42
CA LEU A 398 -22.13 -11.32 4.44
C LEU A 398 -21.57 -12.44 3.57
N LEU A 399 -21.88 -13.70 3.93
CA LEU A 399 -21.17 -14.87 3.42
C LEU A 399 -22.05 -15.82 2.59
N GLU A 400 -23.35 -15.86 2.83
CA GLU A 400 -24.23 -16.87 2.23
C GLU A 400 -24.94 -16.35 0.98
N LEU A 401 -25.42 -15.11 1.00
CA LEU A 401 -26.10 -14.50 -0.13
C LEU A 401 -25.22 -13.46 -0.81
N VAL A 402 -25.33 -13.35 -2.14
CA VAL A 402 -24.72 -12.29 -2.94
C VAL A 402 -25.82 -11.41 -3.49
N ASP A 403 -25.91 -10.19 -2.97
CA ASP A 403 -26.78 -9.14 -3.48
C ASP A 403 -25.89 -7.94 -3.84
N GLU A 404 -25.32 -7.99 -5.06
CA GLU A 404 -24.24 -7.08 -5.47
C GLU A 404 -24.65 -5.60 -5.30
N GLU A 405 -25.88 -5.23 -5.67
CA GLU A 405 -26.36 -3.85 -5.63
C GLU A 405 -26.62 -3.38 -4.18
N ASN A 406 -27.37 -4.16 -3.40
CA ASN A 406 -27.69 -3.78 -2.02
C ASN A 406 -26.48 -3.90 -1.10
N ASP A 407 -25.60 -4.89 -1.31
CA ASP A 407 -24.36 -5.02 -0.54
C ASP A 407 -23.42 -3.83 -0.84
N ALA A 408 -23.31 -3.39 -2.10
CA ALA A 408 -22.54 -2.20 -2.48
C ALA A 408 -23.10 -0.94 -1.81
N ALA A 409 -24.41 -0.71 -1.89
CA ALA A 409 -25.06 0.43 -1.26
C ALA A 409 -24.87 0.42 0.28
N LEU A 410 -24.94 -0.75 0.92
CA LEU A 410 -24.71 -0.88 2.35
C LEU A 410 -23.26 -0.51 2.75
N VAL A 411 -22.28 -0.87 1.92
CA VAL A 411 -20.87 -0.51 2.11
C VAL A 411 -20.66 0.99 1.92
N GLU A 412 -21.22 1.58 0.86
CA GLU A 412 -21.14 3.02 0.58
C GLU A 412 -21.75 3.84 1.73
N ASP A 413 -22.94 3.44 2.19
CA ASP A 413 -23.60 4.05 3.37
C ASP A 413 -22.74 3.96 4.64
N LEU A 414 -22.06 2.81 4.88
CA LEU A 414 -21.13 2.68 6.01
C LEU A 414 -19.99 3.68 5.90
N LEU A 415 -19.35 3.73 4.74
CA LEU A 415 -18.22 4.61 4.50
C LEU A 415 -18.64 6.08 4.62
N GLU A 416 -19.84 6.44 4.15
CA GLU A 416 -20.39 7.79 4.31
C GLU A 416 -20.60 8.14 5.79
N VAL A 417 -21.20 7.23 6.58
CA VAL A 417 -21.37 7.43 8.04
C VAL A 417 -20.02 7.56 8.72
N MET A 418 -19.05 6.70 8.38
CA MET A 418 -17.70 6.76 8.94
C MET A 418 -17.03 8.11 8.64
N HIS A 419 -17.11 8.59 7.40
CA HIS A 419 -16.56 9.88 6.99
C HIS A 419 -17.21 11.07 7.72
N LYS A 420 -18.53 11.10 7.77
CA LYS A 420 -19.30 12.18 8.45
C LYS A 420 -19.00 12.26 9.94
N THR A 421 -18.82 11.10 10.57
CA THR A 421 -18.64 11.02 12.03
C THR A 421 -17.18 10.99 12.46
N GLY A 422 -16.25 10.76 11.51
CA GLY A 422 -14.81 10.62 11.76
C GLY A 422 -14.49 9.34 12.51
N ALA A 423 -15.10 8.22 12.11
CA ALA A 423 -14.87 6.92 12.71
C ALA A 423 -13.51 6.35 12.32
N ASP A 424 -12.90 5.59 13.24
CA ASP A 424 -11.66 4.84 13.00
C ASP A 424 -11.89 3.78 11.93
N PHE A 425 -11.05 3.77 10.87
CA PHE A 425 -11.25 2.86 9.75
C PHE A 425 -11.08 1.39 10.16
N THR A 426 -9.94 1.05 10.73
CA THR A 426 -9.59 -0.34 11.08
C THR A 426 -10.50 -0.88 12.17
N ASN A 427 -10.68 -0.11 13.24
CA ASN A 427 -11.42 -0.54 14.40
C ASN A 427 -12.92 -0.68 14.12
N THR A 428 -13.51 0.16 13.28
CA THR A 428 -14.93 0.02 12.92
C THR A 428 -15.22 -1.36 12.35
N PHE A 429 -14.44 -1.80 11.36
CA PHE A 429 -14.63 -3.12 10.76
C PHE A 429 -14.35 -4.26 11.75
N ARG A 430 -13.33 -4.14 12.60
CA ARG A 430 -13.02 -5.14 13.62
C ARG A 430 -14.15 -5.29 14.63
N TRP A 431 -14.72 -4.18 15.09
CA TRP A 431 -15.80 -4.19 16.11
C TRP A 431 -17.14 -4.65 15.56
N LEU A 432 -17.38 -4.60 14.24
CA LEU A 432 -18.61 -5.13 13.63
C LEU A 432 -18.82 -6.63 13.90
N ALA A 433 -17.75 -7.38 14.21
CA ALA A 433 -17.87 -8.78 14.64
C ALA A 433 -18.66 -8.94 15.96
N MET A 434 -18.78 -7.87 16.77
CA MET A 434 -19.58 -7.86 18.00
C MET A 434 -21.10 -7.84 17.74
N VAL A 435 -21.54 -7.42 16.56
CA VAL A 435 -22.95 -7.39 16.17
C VAL A 435 -23.40 -8.81 15.89
N GLU A 436 -24.24 -9.35 16.75
CA GLU A 436 -24.76 -10.70 16.66
C GLU A 436 -25.75 -10.89 15.50
N LEU A 437 -25.84 -12.10 14.98
CA LEU A 437 -26.90 -12.46 14.04
C LEU A 437 -28.28 -12.34 14.71
N PRO A 438 -29.30 -11.85 13.99
CA PRO A 438 -30.67 -11.90 14.48
C PRO A 438 -31.09 -13.34 14.84
N PRO A 439 -31.98 -13.53 15.83
CA PRO A 439 -32.48 -14.87 16.14
C PRO A 439 -33.24 -15.45 14.93
N THR A 440 -33.07 -16.75 14.70
CA THR A 440 -33.86 -17.46 13.69
C THR A 440 -35.35 -17.30 14.00
N SER A 441 -36.14 -16.83 13.05
CA SER A 441 -37.59 -16.82 13.13
C SER A 441 -38.06 -18.27 13.14
N SER A 442 -38.21 -18.86 14.35
CA SER A 442 -38.88 -20.14 14.48
C SER A 442 -40.32 -19.96 13.98
N HIS A 443 -40.64 -20.56 12.84
CA HIS A 443 -42.03 -20.77 12.49
C HIS A 443 -42.69 -21.48 13.70
N SER A 444 -43.54 -20.77 14.42
CA SER A 444 -44.43 -21.36 15.41
C SER A 444 -45.36 -22.32 14.66
N SER A 445 -44.90 -23.55 14.52
CA SER A 445 -45.77 -24.65 14.15
C SER A 445 -46.87 -24.73 15.21
N GLY A 446 -48.09 -24.52 14.78
CA GLY A 446 -49.27 -24.43 15.60
C GLY A 446 -49.40 -25.57 16.61
N SER A 447 -49.54 -25.19 17.86
CA SER A 447 -50.12 -26.06 18.87
C SER A 447 -51.62 -25.73 18.97
N HIS A 448 -52.42 -26.75 18.71
CA HIS A 448 -53.87 -26.75 18.88
C HIS A 448 -54.29 -26.25 20.26
N PRO A 449 -55.44 -25.56 20.36
CA PRO A 449 -56.00 -25.17 21.65
C PRO A 449 -56.90 -26.26 22.18
N ASN A 450 -56.61 -26.83 23.35
CA ASN A 450 -57.64 -27.45 24.20
C ASN A 450 -57.19 -27.49 25.67
N GLY A 451 -57.95 -26.87 26.53
CA GLY A 451 -57.81 -26.99 27.97
C GLY A 451 -58.31 -25.78 28.75
N GLU A 452 -59.57 -25.93 29.19
CA GLU A 452 -60.40 -24.96 29.91
C GLU A 452 -59.82 -24.45 31.23
N ALA A 453 -60.10 -23.20 31.49
CA ALA A 453 -60.57 -22.49 32.67
C ALA A 453 -60.02 -22.83 34.08
N SER A 454 -59.47 -21.81 34.75
CA SER A 454 -60.10 -21.25 35.95
C SER A 454 -59.54 -19.90 36.32
N ALA A 455 -60.44 -18.97 36.56
CA ALA A 455 -60.19 -17.58 36.96
C ALA A 455 -59.90 -17.46 38.44
N SER A 456 -59.07 -16.55 38.86
CA SER A 456 -59.37 -15.55 39.92
C SER A 456 -58.21 -14.57 40.12
N PRO A 457 -58.50 -13.36 40.62
CA PRO A 457 -57.80 -12.13 40.25
C PRO A 457 -56.96 -11.54 41.39
N GLN A 458 -56.32 -10.37 41.02
CA GLN A 458 -55.75 -9.34 41.89
C GLN A 458 -54.29 -9.49 42.29
N ALA A 459 -53.48 -8.55 41.74
CA ALA A 459 -52.70 -7.60 42.54
C ALA A 459 -51.98 -6.59 41.60
N GLU A 460 -52.47 -5.42 41.66
CA GLU A 460 -51.92 -4.07 41.69
C GLU A 460 -50.48 -3.80 41.14
N ASP A 461 -50.48 -2.78 40.32
CA ASP A 461 -49.41 -1.83 39.96
C ASP A 461 -48.21 -1.75 40.91
N ARG A 462 -47.02 -1.99 40.35
CA ARG A 462 -45.82 -1.25 40.69
C ARG A 462 -44.98 -1.04 39.42
N ALA A 463 -45.09 0.18 38.90
CA ALA A 463 -44.11 0.71 38.00
C ALA A 463 -42.74 0.71 38.71
N SER A 464 -41.82 -0.12 38.27
CA SER A 464 -40.39 0.04 38.54
C SER A 464 -39.66 0.26 37.24
N ASN A 465 -39.32 1.52 36.97
CA ASN A 465 -38.27 1.91 36.08
C ASN A 465 -36.98 1.19 36.49
N GLY A 466 -36.56 0.26 35.71
CA GLY A 466 -35.31 -0.46 35.87
C GLY A 466 -34.92 -1.05 34.53
N THR A 467 -34.44 -0.21 33.60
CA THR A 467 -33.78 -0.63 32.37
C THR A 467 -32.47 -1.30 32.76
N SER A 468 -32.48 -2.58 33.09
CA SER A 468 -31.28 -3.41 33.03
C SER A 468 -31.05 -3.79 31.56
N THR A 469 -30.33 -2.95 30.83
CA THR A 469 -29.70 -3.32 29.57
C THR A 469 -28.51 -4.22 29.87
N SER A 470 -28.77 -5.55 30.01
CA SER A 470 -27.75 -6.54 29.69
C SER A 470 -27.44 -6.34 28.20
N GLY A 471 -26.25 -5.76 27.90
CA GLY A 471 -25.93 -5.26 26.57
C GLY A 471 -25.94 -6.39 25.55
N SER A 472 -26.84 -6.32 24.59
CA SER A 472 -26.72 -7.05 23.33
C SER A 472 -25.39 -6.63 22.65
N GLY A 473 -24.74 -7.52 21.89
CA GLY A 473 -23.49 -7.19 21.18
C GLY A 473 -23.59 -5.92 20.33
N GLU A 474 -24.79 -5.59 19.80
CA GLU A 474 -25.09 -4.34 19.12
C GLU A 474 -24.95 -3.10 20.02
N GLY A 475 -25.46 -3.19 21.25
CA GLY A 475 -25.33 -2.12 22.24
C GLY A 475 -23.86 -1.85 22.57
N ALA A 476 -23.07 -2.90 22.76
CA ALA A 476 -21.64 -2.82 23.00
C ALA A 476 -20.87 -2.21 21.79
N PHE A 477 -21.22 -2.61 20.56
CA PHE A 477 -20.68 -2.00 19.33
C PHE A 477 -21.00 -0.50 19.28
N LEU A 478 -22.28 -0.14 19.47
CA LEU A 478 -22.71 1.26 19.38
C LEU A 478 -22.04 2.13 20.45
N GLU A 479 -21.92 1.67 21.67
CA GLU A 479 -21.21 2.37 22.74
C GLU A 479 -19.75 2.61 22.37
N ARG A 480 -19.07 1.55 21.89
CA ARG A 480 -17.66 1.58 21.53
C ARG A 480 -17.39 2.53 20.37
N ILE A 481 -18.21 2.47 19.32
CA ILE A 481 -18.04 3.35 18.16
C ILE A 481 -18.28 4.82 18.53
N LEU A 482 -19.36 5.11 19.24
CA LEU A 482 -19.71 6.49 19.63
C LEU A 482 -18.66 7.12 20.55
N SER A 483 -18.01 6.32 21.41
CA SER A 483 -16.94 6.82 22.30
C SER A 483 -15.63 7.13 21.56
N SER A 484 -15.46 6.66 20.31
CA SER A 484 -14.24 6.78 19.52
C SER A 484 -14.32 7.80 18.36
N LEU A 485 -15.49 8.41 18.14
CA LEU A 485 -15.71 9.32 17.03
C LEU A 485 -14.92 10.63 17.17
N ALA A 486 -14.66 11.26 16.04
CA ALA A 486 -13.97 12.55 16.00
C ALA A 486 -14.80 13.67 16.63
N THR A 487 -14.13 14.57 17.33
CA THR A 487 -14.71 15.84 17.74
C THR A 487 -14.95 16.78 16.55
N PRO A 488 -15.83 17.79 16.66
CA PRO A 488 -15.96 18.82 15.61
C PRO A 488 -14.66 19.50 15.25
N GLN A 489 -13.80 19.74 16.24
CA GLN A 489 -12.48 20.35 16.05
C GLN A 489 -11.57 19.47 15.19
N GLU A 490 -11.51 18.16 15.47
CA GLU A 490 -10.70 17.21 14.70
C GLU A 490 -11.18 17.09 13.25
N LEU A 491 -12.49 17.08 13.01
CA LEU A 491 -13.06 17.08 11.66
C LEU A 491 -12.77 18.40 10.93
N ALA A 492 -12.83 19.53 11.64
CA ALA A 492 -12.51 20.83 11.06
C ALA A 492 -11.03 20.96 10.68
N GLU A 493 -10.13 20.37 11.47
CA GLU A 493 -8.69 20.29 11.17
C GLU A 493 -8.44 19.43 9.93
N ALA A 494 -9.09 18.27 9.83
CA ALA A 494 -8.98 17.38 8.66
C ALA A 494 -9.55 18.00 7.37
N ALA A 495 -10.60 18.84 7.50
CA ALA A 495 -11.24 19.52 6.39
C ALA A 495 -10.55 20.84 5.99
N GLN A 496 -9.40 21.20 6.57
CA GLN A 496 -8.70 22.42 6.17
C GLN A 496 -8.21 22.35 4.71
N PRO A 497 -8.20 23.49 3.99
CA PRO A 497 -7.60 23.55 2.68
C PRO A 497 -6.14 23.07 2.69
N ARG A 498 -5.74 22.39 1.65
CA ARG A 498 -4.34 22.01 1.42
C ARG A 498 -3.51 23.20 0.98
N MET A 499 -4.12 24.08 0.18
CA MET A 499 -3.53 25.37 -0.18
C MET A 499 -3.48 26.31 1.02
N HIS A 500 -2.38 27.08 1.11
CA HIS A 500 -2.29 28.12 2.13
C HIS A 500 -3.48 29.08 2.02
N PRO A 501 -4.20 29.44 3.11
CA PRO A 501 -5.43 30.24 3.04
C PRO A 501 -5.29 31.59 2.33
N HIS A 502 -4.11 32.20 2.40
CA HIS A 502 -3.85 33.45 1.67
C HIS A 502 -3.77 33.22 0.17
N SER A 503 -3.03 32.19 -0.25
CA SER A 503 -2.91 31.80 -1.67
C SER A 503 -4.26 31.45 -2.26
N LEU A 504 -5.07 30.68 -1.54
CA LEU A 504 -6.43 30.31 -1.96
C LEU A 504 -7.30 31.55 -2.19
N ARG A 505 -7.29 32.51 -1.26
CA ARG A 505 -8.07 33.76 -1.42
C ARG A 505 -7.62 34.58 -2.65
N VAL A 506 -6.32 34.66 -2.91
CA VAL A 506 -5.78 35.34 -4.08
C VAL A 506 -6.20 34.63 -5.36
N LEU A 507 -6.05 33.30 -5.43
CA LEU A 507 -6.42 32.51 -6.60
C LEU A 507 -7.93 32.54 -6.89
N LEU A 508 -8.78 32.58 -5.87
CA LEU A 508 -10.23 32.73 -6.03
C LEU A 508 -10.63 34.05 -6.71
N GLN A 509 -9.84 35.13 -6.55
CA GLN A 509 -10.08 36.38 -7.27
C GLN A 509 -9.84 36.24 -8.78
N PHE A 510 -8.98 35.29 -9.17
CA PHE A 510 -8.64 35.00 -10.57
C PHE A 510 -9.40 33.78 -11.13
N SER A 511 -10.40 33.25 -10.44
CA SER A 511 -11.16 32.04 -10.82
C SER A 511 -11.81 32.11 -12.22
N HIS A 512 -11.97 33.30 -12.77
CA HIS A 512 -12.52 33.53 -14.12
C HIS A 512 -11.46 33.51 -15.23
N ASN A 513 -10.16 33.42 -14.90
CA ASN A 513 -9.06 33.48 -15.88
C ASN A 513 -8.35 32.13 -15.97
N ASP A 514 -8.85 31.26 -16.84
CA ASP A 514 -8.33 29.89 -17.01
C ASP A 514 -6.88 29.83 -17.46
N LEU A 515 -6.46 30.80 -18.30
CA LEU A 515 -5.07 30.85 -18.77
C LEU A 515 -4.10 31.21 -17.66
N LEU A 516 -4.50 32.14 -16.78
CA LEU A 516 -3.66 32.53 -15.64
C LEU A 516 -3.57 31.38 -14.63
N LEU A 517 -4.70 30.73 -14.31
CA LEU A 517 -4.72 29.57 -13.42
C LEU A 517 -3.86 28.44 -13.97
N ALA A 518 -4.01 28.12 -15.25
CA ALA A 518 -3.20 27.09 -15.91
C ALA A 518 -1.71 27.41 -15.89
N SER A 519 -1.33 28.70 -16.05
CA SER A 519 0.08 29.12 -15.93
C SER A 519 0.66 28.95 -14.52
N MET A 520 -0.19 28.91 -13.51
CA MET A 520 0.15 28.64 -12.10
C MET A 520 0.01 27.16 -11.72
N GLY A 521 -0.36 26.28 -12.68
CA GLY A 521 -0.60 24.86 -12.41
C GLY A 521 -1.87 24.54 -11.62
N VAL A 522 -2.83 25.48 -11.58
CA VAL A 522 -4.08 25.35 -10.82
C VAL A 522 -5.26 25.23 -11.78
N THR A 523 -6.21 24.35 -11.48
CA THR A 523 -7.47 24.22 -12.24
C THR A 523 -8.63 24.85 -11.46
N LYS A 524 -9.73 25.15 -12.18
CA LYS A 524 -10.96 25.60 -11.52
C LYS A 524 -11.51 24.58 -10.52
N ASP A 525 -11.46 23.31 -10.90
CA ASP A 525 -11.94 22.23 -10.05
C ASP A 525 -11.14 22.14 -8.75
N MET A 526 -9.80 22.29 -8.80
CA MET A 526 -8.97 22.39 -7.61
C MET A 526 -9.39 23.55 -6.70
N LEU A 527 -9.65 24.73 -7.27
CA LEU A 527 -10.10 25.88 -6.48
C LEU A 527 -11.48 25.67 -5.86
N GLN A 528 -12.40 25.03 -6.56
CA GLN A 528 -13.73 24.69 -6.05
C GLN A 528 -13.63 23.70 -4.89
N GLN A 529 -12.82 22.65 -5.04
CA GLN A 529 -12.55 21.67 -3.98
C GLN A 529 -11.96 22.33 -2.73
N GLU A 530 -10.91 23.15 -2.90
CA GLU A 530 -10.27 23.85 -1.79
C GLU A 530 -11.21 24.86 -1.10
N SER A 531 -12.08 25.53 -1.88
CA SER A 531 -13.11 26.42 -1.34
C SER A 531 -14.17 25.65 -0.54
N ALA A 532 -14.60 24.49 -1.04
CA ALA A 532 -15.54 23.62 -0.34
C ALA A 532 -14.95 23.07 0.96
N ARG A 533 -13.67 22.70 0.96
CA ARG A 533 -12.93 22.30 2.17
C ARG A 533 -12.90 23.41 3.21
N LEU A 534 -12.59 24.63 2.79
CA LEU A 534 -12.59 25.80 3.69
C LEU A 534 -13.98 26.04 4.31
N GLN A 535 -15.02 26.01 3.49
CA GLN A 535 -16.40 26.19 3.97
C GLN A 535 -16.77 25.09 4.96
N ARG A 536 -16.51 23.83 4.65
CA ARG A 536 -16.77 22.68 5.53
C ARG A 536 -16.02 22.82 6.86
N SER A 537 -14.74 23.21 6.82
CA SER A 537 -13.95 23.43 8.03
C SER A 537 -14.58 24.50 8.93
N GLU A 538 -15.04 25.63 8.37
CA GLU A 538 -15.67 26.71 9.12
C GLU A 538 -17.04 26.29 9.69
N GLU A 539 -17.82 25.51 8.98
CA GLU A 539 -19.10 24.95 9.47
C GLU A 539 -18.86 23.99 10.64
N LEU A 540 -17.87 23.11 10.54
CA LEU A 540 -17.51 22.15 11.59
C LEU A 540 -17.01 22.84 12.86
N LYS A 541 -16.26 23.93 12.77
CA LYS A 541 -15.80 24.72 13.93
C LYS A 541 -16.96 25.32 14.74
N ARG A 542 -18.10 25.56 14.10
CA ARG A 542 -19.30 26.14 14.72
C ARG A 542 -20.26 25.10 15.27
N LEU A 543 -20.00 23.83 15.00
CA LEU A 543 -20.93 22.75 15.39
C LEU A 543 -20.84 22.48 16.89
N ASP A 544 -22.00 22.48 17.56
CA ASP A 544 -22.11 22.13 18.98
C ASP A 544 -21.80 20.64 19.20
N LEU A 545 -20.99 20.35 20.21
CA LEU A 545 -20.56 18.98 20.52
C LEU A 545 -21.73 18.04 20.83
N ALA A 546 -22.73 18.51 21.58
CA ALA A 546 -23.90 17.70 21.94
C ALA A 546 -24.83 17.49 20.72
N ALA A 547 -24.94 18.49 19.85
CA ALA A 547 -25.69 18.35 18.60
C ALA A 547 -25.02 17.34 17.66
N LYS A 548 -23.68 17.40 17.52
CA LYS A 548 -22.93 16.39 16.76
C LYS A 548 -23.13 14.99 17.33
N ALA A 549 -22.98 14.81 18.64
CA ALA A 549 -23.12 13.50 19.28
C ALA A 549 -24.51 12.88 19.04
N ARG A 550 -25.59 13.68 19.05
CA ARG A 550 -26.94 13.22 18.73
C ARG A 550 -27.07 12.80 17.25
N ALA A 551 -26.55 13.63 16.34
CA ALA A 551 -26.59 13.35 14.90
C ALA A 551 -25.77 12.10 14.55
N ASP A 552 -24.60 11.95 15.15
CA ASP A 552 -23.74 10.75 14.98
C ASP A 552 -24.46 9.49 15.44
N ALA A 553 -25.04 9.54 16.64
CA ALA A 553 -25.78 8.39 17.18
C ALA A 553 -26.99 8.01 16.32
N GLU A 554 -27.68 8.98 15.74
CA GLU A 554 -28.79 8.73 14.81
C GLU A 554 -28.31 8.10 13.50
N ALA A 555 -27.22 8.61 12.91
CA ALA A 555 -26.61 8.08 11.69
C ALA A 555 -26.19 6.62 11.88
N TRP A 556 -25.46 6.31 12.96
CA TRP A 556 -25.02 4.93 13.27
C TRP A 556 -26.18 3.98 13.53
N ARG A 557 -27.22 4.40 14.28
CA ARG A 557 -28.44 3.59 14.48
C ARG A 557 -29.19 3.38 13.16
N GLY A 558 -29.22 4.39 12.28
CA GLY A 558 -29.82 4.29 10.96
C GLY A 558 -29.14 3.24 10.09
N TRP A 559 -27.81 3.25 10.04
CA TRP A 559 -27.03 2.27 9.33
C TRP A 559 -27.17 0.86 9.94
N LEU A 560 -27.08 0.72 11.26
CA LEU A 560 -27.24 -0.56 11.96
C LEU A 560 -28.59 -1.23 11.68
N ARG A 561 -29.68 -0.46 11.57
CA ARG A 561 -30.99 -1.04 11.19
C ARG A 561 -30.95 -1.68 9.80
N ARG A 562 -30.31 -1.06 8.80
CA ARG A 562 -30.15 -1.62 7.47
C ARG A 562 -29.23 -2.84 7.48
N TYR A 563 -28.13 -2.76 8.19
CA TYR A 563 -27.21 -3.88 8.35
C TYR A 563 -27.87 -5.10 9.01
N ARG A 564 -28.67 -4.90 10.05
CA ARG A 564 -29.45 -5.99 10.69
C ARG A 564 -30.48 -6.59 9.75
N ALA A 565 -31.16 -5.80 8.97
CA ALA A 565 -32.11 -6.31 7.97
C ALA A 565 -31.39 -7.19 6.93
N ARG A 566 -30.16 -6.80 6.53
CA ARG A 566 -29.35 -7.61 5.63
C ARG A 566 -28.81 -8.89 6.32
N LEU A 567 -28.42 -8.80 7.59
CA LEU A 567 -28.03 -9.98 8.39
C LEU A 567 -29.19 -10.95 8.59
N GLN A 568 -30.44 -10.49 8.65
CA GLN A 568 -31.60 -11.40 8.71
C GLN A 568 -31.68 -12.27 7.44
N GLN A 569 -31.40 -11.71 6.27
CA GLN A 569 -31.35 -12.47 5.01
C GLN A 569 -30.22 -13.53 5.04
N GLU A 570 -29.08 -13.23 5.64
CA GLU A 570 -28.00 -14.22 5.86
C GLU A 570 -28.48 -15.37 6.78
N VAL A 571 -29.21 -15.05 7.87
CA VAL A 571 -29.79 -16.04 8.77
C VAL A 571 -30.83 -16.92 8.05
N ASP A 572 -31.70 -16.30 7.26
CA ASP A 572 -32.71 -17.02 6.47
C ASP A 572 -32.07 -17.93 5.40
N ALA A 573 -30.86 -17.59 4.96
CA ALA A 573 -30.03 -18.39 4.06
C ALA A 573 -29.15 -19.44 4.77
N GLY A 574 -29.22 -19.54 6.11
CA GLY A 574 -28.53 -20.54 6.90
C GLY A 574 -27.17 -20.11 7.44
N ALA A 575 -26.94 -18.81 7.65
CA ALA A 575 -25.68 -18.29 8.16
C ALA A 575 -25.29 -18.89 9.51
N ASP A 576 -24.05 -19.35 9.62
CA ASP A 576 -23.43 -19.81 10.86
C ASP A 576 -22.70 -18.67 11.59
N ALA A 577 -23.07 -18.40 12.83
CA ALA A 577 -22.53 -17.32 13.63
C ALA A 577 -21.02 -17.48 13.91
N CYS A 578 -20.55 -18.70 14.18
CA CYS A 578 -19.14 -18.95 14.47
C CYS A 578 -18.29 -18.75 13.21
N ARG A 579 -18.74 -19.28 12.07
CA ARG A 579 -18.08 -19.10 10.78
C ARG A 579 -18.02 -17.62 10.39
N ARG A 580 -19.11 -16.88 10.58
CA ARG A 580 -19.19 -15.45 10.33
C ARG A 580 -18.14 -14.68 11.13
N ILE A 581 -18.11 -14.86 12.46
CA ILE A 581 -17.16 -14.17 13.35
C ILE A 581 -15.71 -14.56 13.00
N ALA A 582 -15.44 -15.84 12.76
CA ALA A 582 -14.13 -16.31 12.37
C ALA A 582 -13.65 -15.66 11.04
N THR A 583 -14.54 -15.57 10.03
CA THR A 583 -14.23 -14.91 8.76
C THR A 583 -13.98 -13.42 8.95
N MET A 584 -14.85 -12.72 9.69
CA MET A 584 -14.68 -11.30 9.98
C MET A 584 -13.39 -11.01 10.72
N ASN A 585 -13.04 -11.79 11.72
CA ASN A 585 -11.80 -11.64 12.48
C ASN A 585 -10.56 -12.00 11.68
N GLY A 586 -10.67 -12.90 10.71
CA GLY A 586 -9.57 -13.28 9.81
C GLY A 586 -9.33 -12.31 8.66
N ILE A 587 -10.26 -11.37 8.36
CA ILE A 587 -10.11 -10.39 7.27
C ILE A 587 -10.06 -8.94 7.78
N ASN A 588 -10.59 -8.67 8.96
CA ASN A 588 -10.52 -7.36 9.61
C ASN A 588 -9.32 -7.34 10.56
N PRO A 589 -8.21 -6.69 10.20
CA PRO A 589 -7.05 -6.68 11.06
C PRO A 589 -7.34 -5.94 12.37
N ARG A 590 -6.73 -6.39 13.45
CA ARG A 590 -6.67 -5.67 14.72
C ARG A 590 -5.57 -4.61 14.70
N TYR A 591 -4.47 -4.95 14.02
CA TYR A 591 -3.29 -4.10 13.96
C TYR A 591 -2.95 -3.76 12.51
N VAL A 592 -2.70 -2.47 12.25
CA VAL A 592 -2.10 -1.96 11.03
C VAL A 592 -0.97 -0.99 11.39
N LEU A 593 -0.02 -0.78 10.49
CA LEU A 593 1.10 0.12 10.74
C LEU A 593 0.68 1.59 10.65
N ARG A 594 0.01 2.10 11.68
CA ARG A 594 -0.33 3.53 11.77
C ARG A 594 0.95 4.36 11.89
N ASN A 595 0.94 5.58 11.39
CA ASN A 595 2.11 6.46 11.40
C ASN A 595 2.70 6.64 12.80
N TRP A 596 1.86 6.75 13.84
CA TRP A 596 2.34 6.92 15.21
C TRP A 596 3.04 5.68 15.78
N ILE A 597 2.65 4.47 15.34
CA ILE A 597 3.31 3.21 15.73
C ILE A 597 4.72 3.16 15.12
N ALA A 598 4.83 3.51 13.83
CA ALA A 598 6.13 3.60 13.16
C ALA A 598 7.02 4.67 13.82
N GLN A 599 6.45 5.83 14.18
CA GLN A 599 7.22 6.91 14.80
C GLN A 599 7.81 6.51 16.17
N GLN A 600 7.07 5.75 16.99
CA GLN A 600 7.61 5.24 18.25
C GLN A 600 8.79 4.31 18.04
N ALA A 601 8.73 3.43 17.04
CA ALA A 601 9.84 2.55 16.72
C ALA A 601 11.06 3.34 16.23
N ILE A 602 10.82 4.40 15.45
CA ILE A 602 11.85 5.32 14.96
C ILE A 602 12.51 6.07 16.14
N ASP A 603 11.72 6.68 17.01
CA ASP A 603 12.21 7.47 18.14
C ASP A 603 13.07 6.65 19.13
N ALA A 604 12.74 5.37 19.30
CA ALA A 604 13.53 4.44 20.08
C ALA A 604 14.85 4.06 19.34
N ALA A 605 14.75 3.74 18.06
CA ALA A 605 15.89 3.32 17.25
C ALA A 605 16.94 4.44 17.07
N GLU A 606 16.51 5.70 16.94
CA GLU A 606 17.41 6.85 16.87
C GLU A 606 18.23 7.02 18.17
N LYS A 607 17.71 6.53 19.29
CA LYS A 607 18.42 6.48 20.59
C LYS A 607 19.25 5.21 20.77
N GLY A 608 19.27 4.32 19.76
CA GLY A 608 20.00 3.06 19.80
C GLY A 608 19.24 1.88 20.41
N ASP A 609 17.95 2.06 20.74
CA ASP A 609 17.09 0.97 21.21
C ASP A 609 16.25 0.40 20.05
N TYR A 610 16.67 -0.75 19.53
CA TYR A 610 16.01 -1.44 18.42
C TYR A 610 14.90 -2.41 18.86
N ASN A 611 14.74 -2.64 20.18
CA ASN A 611 13.71 -3.56 20.70
C ASN A 611 12.31 -3.16 20.27
N GLN A 612 12.05 -1.84 20.15
CA GLN A 612 10.76 -1.35 19.71
C GLN A 612 10.46 -1.70 18.23
N VAL A 613 11.48 -1.74 17.37
CA VAL A 613 11.32 -2.18 15.96
C VAL A 613 10.94 -3.66 15.92
N HIS A 614 11.64 -4.51 16.69
CA HIS A 614 11.32 -5.94 16.79
C HIS A 614 9.93 -6.20 17.37
N ARG A 615 9.51 -5.39 18.35
CA ARG A 615 8.18 -5.48 18.94
C ARG A 615 7.09 -5.15 17.93
N VAL A 616 7.24 -4.05 17.21
CA VAL A 616 6.28 -3.65 16.18
C VAL A 616 6.25 -4.68 15.05
N LEU A 617 7.41 -5.21 14.64
CA LEU A 617 7.45 -6.28 13.64
C LEU A 617 6.60 -7.49 14.08
N ARG A 618 6.80 -8.02 15.28
CA ARG A 618 6.02 -9.16 15.81
C ARG A 618 4.52 -8.87 15.86
N LEU A 619 4.13 -7.66 16.20
CA LEU A 619 2.74 -7.22 16.16
C LEU A 619 2.16 -7.30 14.75
N LEU A 620 2.93 -6.82 13.75
CA LEU A 620 2.52 -6.79 12.35
C LEU A 620 2.57 -8.16 11.67
N GLU A 621 3.38 -9.08 12.19
CA GLU A 621 3.38 -10.50 11.77
C GLU A 621 2.11 -11.24 12.22
N ASN A 622 1.33 -10.67 13.17
CA ASN A 622 0.11 -11.25 13.70
C ASN A 622 -1.07 -10.26 13.67
N PRO A 623 -1.41 -9.68 12.50
CA PRO A 623 -2.32 -8.54 12.42
C PRO A 623 -3.76 -8.86 12.82
N TYR A 624 -4.14 -10.14 12.81
CA TYR A 624 -5.49 -10.62 13.12
C TYR A 624 -5.64 -11.22 14.51
N SER A 625 -4.54 -11.37 15.26
CA SER A 625 -4.53 -12.07 16.56
C SER A 625 -5.26 -11.28 17.64
N ASP A 626 -6.11 -11.99 18.40
CA ASP A 626 -6.71 -11.49 19.63
C ASP A 626 -5.89 -11.89 20.88
N ASP A 627 -4.77 -12.62 20.71
CA ASP A 627 -3.92 -13.04 21.80
C ASP A 627 -3.25 -11.83 22.46
N ALA A 628 -3.53 -11.65 23.74
CA ALA A 628 -2.90 -10.62 24.57
C ALA A 628 -1.37 -10.78 24.65
N ALA A 629 -0.84 -12.00 24.49
CA ALA A 629 0.60 -12.24 24.49
C ALA A 629 1.30 -11.54 23.32
N VAL A 630 0.68 -11.40 22.17
CA VAL A 630 1.19 -10.61 21.04
C VAL A 630 1.36 -9.13 21.44
N ASN A 631 0.49 -8.64 22.34
CA ASN A 631 0.56 -7.30 22.92
C ASN A 631 1.48 -7.21 24.16
N LEU A 632 1.61 -8.32 24.93
CA LEU A 632 2.19 -8.34 26.27
C LEU A 632 3.66 -8.72 26.34
N ASP A 633 4.26 -9.31 25.32
CA ASP A 633 5.72 -9.55 25.24
C ASP A 633 6.57 -8.26 25.34
N ALA A 634 5.90 -7.25 25.84
CA ALA A 634 6.35 -5.91 26.15
C ALA A 634 7.25 -5.81 27.38
N ASN A 635 7.34 -6.81 28.23
CA ASN A 635 7.91 -6.70 29.58
C ASN A 635 9.14 -7.56 29.82
N ILE A 636 9.87 -8.07 28.82
CA ILE A 636 11.17 -8.70 29.04
C ILE A 636 12.30 -7.71 28.69
N GLY A 637 12.50 -6.73 29.54
CA GLY A 637 13.62 -5.80 29.50
C GLY A 637 14.03 -5.44 30.91
N SER A 638 15.00 -6.18 31.43
CA SER A 638 15.97 -5.85 32.49
C SER A 638 15.58 -4.83 33.61
N ASN A 639 15.63 -5.32 34.80
CA ASN A 639 15.64 -4.61 36.10
C ASN A 639 14.29 -4.18 36.67
N GLY A 640 13.70 -5.11 37.44
CA GLY A 640 12.66 -4.97 38.44
C GLY A 640 12.47 -3.63 39.14
N LYS A 641 11.97 -2.64 38.43
CA LYS A 641 11.30 -1.50 39.03
C LYS A 641 9.99 -1.32 38.26
N ASP A 642 8.92 -1.76 38.91
CA ASP A 642 7.55 -1.48 38.53
C ASP A 642 7.33 0.02 38.28
N VAL A 643 7.35 0.43 37.06
CA VAL A 643 6.63 1.63 36.64
C VAL A 643 5.42 1.15 35.90
N CYS A 644 4.28 1.23 36.56
CA CYS A 644 2.94 1.06 35.99
C CYS A 644 2.73 2.11 34.87
N LYS A 645 3.42 1.91 33.73
CA LYS A 645 3.14 2.64 32.50
C LYS A 645 1.90 1.96 31.93
N ARG A 646 0.80 2.70 31.79
CA ARG A 646 -0.35 2.30 31.00
C ARG A 646 0.14 1.67 29.72
N GLU A 647 -0.10 0.39 29.56
CA GLU A 647 0.25 -0.35 28.34
C GLU A 647 -0.31 0.41 27.15
N MET A 648 0.58 0.74 26.18
CA MET A 648 0.13 1.39 24.97
C MET A 648 -0.63 0.37 24.13
N GLN A 649 -1.93 0.58 23.99
CA GLN A 649 -2.80 -0.25 23.17
C GLN A 649 -2.59 0.14 21.71
N TYR A 650 -1.88 -0.68 20.93
CA TYR A 650 -1.63 -0.45 19.50
C TYR A 650 -2.90 -0.54 18.64
N ASP A 651 -3.97 -1.11 19.16
CA ASP A 651 -5.33 -1.10 18.62
C ASP A 651 -6.22 0.02 19.18
N GLY A 652 -5.64 0.90 19.99
CA GLY A 652 -6.32 2.06 20.57
C GLY A 652 -6.44 3.25 19.60
N PRO A 653 -7.11 4.33 20.06
CA PRO A 653 -7.20 5.57 19.31
C PRO A 653 -5.82 6.22 19.15
N VAL A 654 -5.69 7.09 18.14
CA VAL A 654 -4.47 7.87 17.91
C VAL A 654 -4.12 8.70 19.15
N PRO A 655 -2.91 8.56 19.72
CA PRO A 655 -2.48 9.35 20.86
C PRO A 655 -2.46 10.86 20.56
N GLN A 656 -2.73 11.69 21.56
CA GLN A 656 -2.80 13.15 21.36
C GLN A 656 -1.52 13.73 20.76
N TRP A 657 -0.34 13.21 21.14
CA TRP A 657 0.96 13.66 20.63
C TRP A 657 1.17 13.35 19.14
N ALA A 658 0.44 12.37 18.61
CA ALA A 658 0.59 11.89 17.25
C ALA A 658 -0.37 12.55 16.25
N LYS A 659 -1.30 13.38 16.74
CA LYS A 659 -2.20 14.15 15.89
C LYS A 659 -1.39 15.14 15.06
N GLY A 660 -1.57 15.11 13.75
CA GLY A 660 -0.85 15.97 12.81
C GLY A 660 0.56 15.49 12.43
N LEU A 661 0.92 14.22 12.68
CA LEU A 661 2.16 13.66 12.16
C LEU A 661 2.21 13.76 10.63
N CYS A 662 3.21 14.50 10.13
CA CYS A 662 3.50 14.62 8.70
C CYS A 662 4.57 13.64 8.26
N VAL A 663 4.39 13.07 7.08
CA VAL A 663 5.39 12.22 6.43
C VAL A 663 5.74 12.82 5.08
N SER A 664 7.04 13.02 4.82
CA SER A 664 7.54 13.57 3.57
C SER A 664 8.31 12.53 2.76
N CYS A 665 8.57 12.85 1.49
CA CYS A 665 9.44 12.05 0.61
C CYS A 665 10.94 12.23 0.93
N SER A 666 11.32 13.08 1.91
CA SER A 666 12.71 13.31 2.26
C SER A 666 13.30 12.08 2.94
N SER A 667 14.17 11.40 2.29
CA SER A 667 14.86 10.22 2.84
C SER A 667 16.29 10.13 2.37
#